data_0fe3e16fdbd1bfd4a29a93f917fa4b31
#
_entry.id   0fe3e16fdbd1bfd4a29a93f917fa4b31
#
_cell.length_a   1.000
_cell.length_b   1.000
_cell.length_c   1.000
_cell.angle_alpha   90.00
_cell.angle_beta   90.00
_cell.angle_gamma   90.00
#
_symmetry.space_group_name_H-M   'P 1'
#
loop_
_entity.id
_entity.type
_entity.pdbx_description
1 polymer ?
#
loop_
_entity_poly.entity_id
_entity_poly.type
_entity_poly.pdbx_seq_one_letter_code
_entity_poly.pdbx_strand_id
1 'polypeptide(L)'
;MNTALNKSDDRIYGADLQEIRTTIATLHEPNALVELCAIGDGGISSGYYTDHDALAREAKRLSDLGKHSGVYVTVNPVKSDVPMQKGIETNRMYYHVASRTKDEHIAKRRWLVLDFDPVRTSNTSATKRQKAATSWCRTSTVGLLREWHMPEPVMADSGNGYYALYKTDEVNDSATAWVFKNATKAIAEKCSIPDVANVDAGTHNASRLIKLFGTMARKGADTHETPHRLSHLGDVPKNLRIVTRERLEKLANAAANTKKSTQSPQASAALANKVEEFLKRAAIDVKSTHELSDGGKRWALAQCWFIPEHKCAAVSMYADGALTYCCFHQSCGHNTNRWKEFLESVEAKLGDRFDLPRGSSIPYEMTPEGIIHNFTRHGEKIENTLTNFTARIVANTEMDDGVETKNNLEIEAVLKNRTKAFSVPSSEFATMNWAIEKLGGEAIIAPGTGAKDQARYAIQHLSGDTERRTVYTHTGWRRVGDEWFYLHGDGAIGHEGLCDSLKVKLPQNLAQFRLPEPPTGDELVDAILASLRLLHVAPLSCTLPIYASIWRALLGESDFSVHATGVTGTFKTSVSALAMQHFGAGFDARHVPGAWSSTANANAALQFVLKDALFLIDDFVPKGSSSDVERQHRDADRIFRGQGNTAGRGRLGRDGTSLRDANPPRGLTLSTGEDVPRGQSLHSRFWLVEFSPHDVDVKKLTACQDDAGAGIYAQAMSAFLKWLAPQYMDVKKRLPKQIERFRAAAARSHQHARTPEIVANLMVGLNWFLKFATEVGALSVDDAKAIRAKALRALAQAAAAQTRGQAGEDSAQRFLNLIAALLDRGDACLRETATDMPSDEEKGRRYIGWATTDGLVLLEPESAYAAVHQLAAQQGEAFPVRCKTLGKRLEESGLLTHHDKTRNTTQVTIGATRRRVWSIKMSAIFPPLEEAQMADGDVP
;
A
#
# COMPACT_ATOMS: atom_id res chain seq x y z
N MET A 1 10.40 -16.45 -55.83
CA MET A 1 10.47 -15.12 -56.40
C MET A 1 9.93 -14.09 -55.43
N ASN A 2 10.84 -13.26 -55.00
CA ASN A 2 10.64 -12.14 -54.08
C ASN A 2 9.62 -11.12 -54.58
N THR A 3 8.84 -10.59 -53.69
CA THR A 3 8.72 -9.12 -53.56
C THR A 3 8.34 -8.78 -52.14
N ALA A 4 9.31 -8.25 -51.44
CA ALA A 4 9.16 -7.56 -50.15
C ALA A 4 8.32 -6.29 -50.36
N LEU A 5 7.41 -6.03 -49.48
CA LEU A 5 6.83 -4.71 -49.29
C LEU A 5 7.19 -4.22 -47.89
N ASN A 6 8.27 -3.45 -47.88
CA ASN A 6 8.49 -2.42 -46.85
C ASN A 6 7.32 -1.44 -46.95
N LYS A 7 6.43 -1.45 -45.98
CA LYS A 7 5.56 -0.30 -45.70
C LYS A 7 6.05 0.34 -44.41
N SER A 8 6.46 1.58 -44.60
CA SER A 8 6.78 2.57 -43.58
C SER A 8 5.74 2.63 -42.44
N ASP A 9 6.23 2.96 -41.28
CA ASP A 9 5.51 3.18 -40.01
C ASP A 9 4.57 4.41 -40.10
N ASP A 10 3.48 4.31 -40.88
CA ASP A 10 2.39 5.28 -40.86
C ASP A 10 1.44 4.96 -39.71
N ARG A 11 1.72 5.50 -38.52
CA ARG A 11 0.83 5.47 -37.39
C ARG A 11 -0.39 6.36 -37.67
N ILE A 12 -1.50 5.76 -38.07
CA ILE A 12 -2.79 6.44 -38.13
C ILE A 12 -3.30 6.62 -36.70
N TYR A 13 -3.28 7.87 -36.19
CA TYR A 13 -3.72 8.21 -34.83
C TYR A 13 -5.22 8.53 -34.73
N GLY A 14 -6.02 8.42 -35.78
CA GLY A 14 -7.44 8.74 -35.82
C GLY A 14 -8.34 7.53 -36.05
N ALA A 15 -9.58 7.60 -35.58
CA ALA A 15 -10.60 6.59 -35.88
C ALA A 15 -11.10 6.66 -37.30
N ASP A 16 -11.41 5.49 -37.92
CA ASP A 16 -11.94 5.36 -39.24
C ASP A 16 -13.48 5.31 -39.25
N LEU A 17 -14.11 6.39 -39.70
CA LEU A 17 -15.57 6.50 -39.70
C LEU A 17 -16.24 5.49 -40.62
N GLN A 18 -15.63 5.16 -41.77
CA GLN A 18 -16.21 4.22 -42.75
C GLN A 18 -16.14 2.78 -42.18
N GLU A 19 -15.04 2.41 -41.55
CA GLU A 19 -14.92 1.11 -40.87
C GLU A 19 -15.87 0.98 -39.69
N ILE A 20 -16.08 2.04 -38.93
CA ILE A 20 -17.08 2.09 -37.82
C ILE A 20 -18.49 1.82 -38.38
N ARG A 21 -18.88 2.50 -39.48
CA ARG A 21 -20.17 2.28 -40.15
C ARG A 21 -20.35 0.84 -40.63
N THR A 22 -19.32 0.30 -41.30
CA THR A 22 -19.30 -1.07 -41.80
C THR A 22 -19.43 -2.08 -40.64
N THR A 23 -18.76 -1.83 -39.50
CA THR A 23 -18.85 -2.65 -38.32
C THR A 23 -20.29 -2.70 -37.79
N ILE A 24 -20.91 -1.53 -37.63
CA ILE A 24 -22.28 -1.45 -37.10
C ILE A 24 -23.27 -2.15 -38.05
N ALA A 25 -23.15 -1.92 -39.37
CA ALA A 25 -23.99 -2.57 -40.37
C ALA A 25 -23.79 -4.10 -40.47
N THR A 26 -22.59 -4.60 -40.11
CA THR A 26 -22.30 -6.05 -40.04
C THR A 26 -22.93 -6.69 -38.83
N LEU A 27 -22.92 -6.01 -37.66
CA LEU A 27 -23.34 -6.55 -36.39
C LEU A 27 -24.84 -6.41 -36.15
N HIS A 28 -25.44 -5.34 -36.59
CA HIS A 28 -26.83 -4.97 -36.29
C HIS A 28 -27.68 -4.73 -37.52
N GLU A 29 -28.95 -5.03 -37.38
CA GLU A 29 -29.96 -4.68 -38.38
C GLU A 29 -30.20 -3.16 -38.38
N PRO A 30 -30.63 -2.56 -39.51
CA PRO A 30 -30.97 -1.15 -39.56
C PRO A 30 -31.97 -0.76 -38.45
N ASN A 31 -31.70 0.37 -37.78
CA ASN A 31 -32.51 0.92 -36.70
C ASN A 31 -32.60 0.04 -35.43
N ALA A 32 -31.81 -1.04 -35.29
CA ALA A 32 -31.72 -1.78 -34.03
C ALA A 32 -31.18 -0.85 -32.92
N LEU A 33 -31.76 -0.93 -31.73
CA LEU A 33 -31.27 -0.17 -30.58
C LEU A 33 -29.96 -0.77 -30.09
N VAL A 34 -28.89 0.04 -30.07
CA VAL A 34 -27.52 -0.34 -29.71
C VAL A 34 -26.99 0.59 -28.61
N GLU A 35 -26.36 0.06 -27.57
CA GLU A 35 -25.65 0.87 -26.59
C GLU A 35 -24.23 1.12 -27.07
N LEU A 36 -23.84 2.40 -27.19
CA LEU A 36 -22.47 2.85 -27.38
C LEU A 36 -21.87 3.17 -26.00
N CYS A 37 -20.71 2.58 -25.70
CA CYS A 37 -19.98 2.80 -24.44
C CYS A 37 -18.56 3.29 -24.71
N ALA A 38 -18.11 4.31 -23.97
CA ALA A 38 -16.72 4.72 -23.91
C ALA A 38 -16.21 4.56 -22.48
N ILE A 39 -15.05 3.90 -22.33
CA ILE A 39 -14.46 3.56 -21.03
C ILE A 39 -13.10 4.25 -20.92
N GLY A 40 -12.86 4.96 -19.82
CA GLY A 40 -11.60 5.64 -19.53
C GLY A 40 -11.45 5.95 -18.05
N ASP A 41 -10.37 6.62 -17.66
CA ASP A 41 -10.03 6.92 -16.28
C ASP A 41 -11.07 7.82 -15.58
N GLY A 42 -11.84 8.58 -16.35
CA GLY A 42 -12.95 9.40 -15.86
C GLY A 42 -14.28 8.65 -15.68
N GLY A 43 -14.31 7.31 -15.79
CA GLY A 43 -15.54 6.52 -15.68
C GLY A 43 -16.12 6.06 -17.01
N ILE A 44 -17.39 5.65 -16.97
CA ILE A 44 -18.11 5.08 -18.13
C ILE A 44 -19.06 6.13 -18.69
N SER A 45 -19.00 6.35 -20.00
CA SER A 45 -20.00 7.09 -20.76
C SER A 45 -20.80 6.12 -21.61
N SER A 46 -22.12 6.29 -21.67
CA SER A 46 -23.00 5.39 -22.41
C SER A 46 -24.16 6.16 -23.06
N GLY A 47 -24.59 5.70 -24.22
CA GLY A 47 -25.76 6.22 -24.94
C GLY A 47 -26.43 5.16 -25.80
N TYR A 48 -27.73 5.27 -25.99
CA TYR A 48 -28.52 4.35 -26.79
C TYR A 48 -28.88 4.97 -28.13
N TYR A 49 -28.59 4.25 -29.22
CA TYR A 49 -28.73 4.77 -30.57
C TYR A 49 -29.58 3.84 -31.44
N THR A 50 -30.55 4.41 -32.16
CA THR A 50 -31.25 3.81 -33.29
C THR A 50 -30.76 4.40 -34.59
N ASP A 51 -30.27 5.64 -34.57
CA ASP A 51 -29.55 6.26 -35.69
C ASP A 51 -28.10 5.78 -35.67
N HIS A 52 -27.78 4.78 -36.49
CA HIS A 52 -26.47 4.18 -36.58
C HIS A 52 -25.39 5.11 -37.14
N ASP A 53 -25.82 6.14 -37.87
CA ASP A 53 -24.90 7.14 -38.43
C ASP A 53 -24.52 8.16 -37.36
N ALA A 54 -25.47 8.56 -36.53
CA ALA A 54 -25.19 9.37 -35.34
C ALA A 54 -24.30 8.61 -34.37
N LEU A 55 -24.54 7.29 -34.14
CA LEU A 55 -23.66 6.43 -33.33
C LEU A 55 -22.23 6.44 -33.88
N ALA A 56 -22.07 6.26 -35.22
CA ALA A 56 -20.74 6.19 -35.84
C ALA A 56 -19.97 7.52 -35.70
N ARG A 57 -20.63 8.66 -35.89
CA ARG A 57 -20.01 10.00 -35.69
C ARG A 57 -19.60 10.22 -34.26
N GLU A 58 -20.46 9.84 -33.26
CA GLU A 58 -20.16 9.99 -31.87
C GLU A 58 -19.03 9.05 -31.42
N ALA A 59 -19.02 7.81 -31.89
CA ALA A 59 -17.95 6.86 -31.61
C ALA A 59 -16.59 7.34 -32.12
N LYS A 60 -16.57 7.91 -33.34
CA LYS A 60 -15.35 8.54 -33.88
C LYS A 60 -14.90 9.70 -33.01
N ARG A 61 -15.82 10.61 -32.64
CA ARG A 61 -15.53 11.77 -31.78
C ARG A 61 -14.93 11.32 -30.45
N LEU A 62 -15.53 10.33 -29.78
CA LEU A 62 -15.06 9.78 -28.49
C LEU A 62 -13.68 9.12 -28.63
N SER A 63 -13.46 8.39 -29.73
CA SER A 63 -12.15 7.78 -29.99
C SER A 63 -11.06 8.82 -30.26
N ASP A 64 -11.36 9.85 -31.05
CA ASP A 64 -10.38 10.89 -31.42
C ASP A 64 -10.03 11.83 -30.26
N LEU A 65 -10.92 12.02 -29.29
CA LEU A 65 -10.66 12.77 -28.06
C LEU A 65 -9.48 12.23 -27.24
N GLY A 66 -9.08 10.97 -27.42
CA GLY A 66 -7.92 10.38 -26.74
C GLY A 66 -8.07 10.13 -25.24
N LYS A 67 -9.21 10.49 -24.61
CA LYS A 67 -9.49 10.38 -23.18
C LYS A 67 -9.99 9.00 -22.73
N HIS A 68 -10.31 8.11 -23.68
CA HIS A 68 -10.90 6.81 -23.40
C HIS A 68 -9.94 5.69 -23.81
N SER A 69 -9.81 4.67 -22.96
CA SER A 69 -9.01 3.47 -23.23
C SER A 69 -9.62 2.63 -24.38
N GLY A 70 -10.93 2.77 -24.61
CA GLY A 70 -11.62 2.13 -25.72
C GLY A 70 -13.07 2.56 -25.87
N VAL A 71 -13.59 2.39 -27.10
CA VAL A 71 -14.98 2.59 -27.47
C VAL A 71 -15.58 1.23 -27.83
N TYR A 72 -16.75 0.93 -27.31
CA TYR A 72 -17.40 -0.37 -27.37
C TYR A 72 -18.89 -0.25 -27.74
N VAL A 73 -19.48 -1.35 -28.24
CA VAL A 73 -20.93 -1.46 -28.47
C VAL A 73 -21.46 -2.77 -27.92
N THR A 74 -22.75 -2.81 -27.56
CA THR A 74 -23.41 -4.09 -27.30
C THR A 74 -23.42 -4.93 -28.58
N VAL A 75 -22.99 -6.17 -28.49
CA VAL A 75 -22.95 -7.09 -29.65
C VAL A 75 -24.34 -7.55 -30.08
N ASN A 76 -25.29 -7.51 -29.16
CA ASN A 76 -26.67 -7.90 -29.36
C ASN A 76 -27.60 -6.67 -29.25
N PRO A 77 -28.75 -6.65 -29.97
CA PRO A 77 -29.70 -5.55 -29.92
C PRO A 77 -30.36 -5.42 -28.55
N VAL A 78 -30.48 -4.18 -28.08
CA VAL A 78 -31.15 -3.81 -26.83
C VAL A 78 -32.65 -3.72 -27.07
N LYS A 79 -33.48 -4.03 -26.07
CA LYS A 79 -34.94 -3.85 -26.11
C LYS A 79 -35.31 -2.38 -26.23
N SER A 80 -36.30 -2.07 -27.05
CA SER A 80 -36.68 -0.69 -27.40
C SER A 80 -37.17 0.18 -26.24
N ASP A 81 -37.64 -0.43 -25.16
CA ASP A 81 -38.19 0.20 -23.96
C ASP A 81 -37.12 0.57 -22.91
N VAL A 82 -35.88 0.10 -23.06
CA VAL A 82 -34.79 0.31 -22.07
C VAL A 82 -34.43 1.80 -21.88
N PRO A 83 -34.32 2.65 -22.92
CA PRO A 83 -34.09 4.08 -22.69
C PRO A 83 -35.18 4.75 -21.86
N MET A 84 -36.44 4.42 -22.15
CA MET A 84 -37.60 4.95 -21.39
C MET A 84 -37.55 4.47 -19.92
N GLN A 85 -37.24 3.19 -19.65
CA GLN A 85 -37.12 2.66 -18.30
C GLN A 85 -36.00 3.36 -17.51
N LYS A 86 -34.96 3.81 -18.19
CA LYS A 86 -33.83 4.54 -17.59
C LYS A 86 -34.02 6.06 -17.55
N GLY A 87 -35.11 6.59 -18.09
CA GLY A 87 -35.39 8.03 -18.16
C GLY A 87 -34.41 8.83 -19.02
N ILE A 88 -33.88 8.23 -20.11
CA ILE A 88 -32.89 8.83 -20.99
C ILE A 88 -33.35 8.85 -22.43
N GLU A 89 -32.90 9.86 -23.20
CA GLU A 89 -33.22 10.04 -24.62
C GLU A 89 -32.32 9.13 -25.50
N THR A 90 -32.86 8.62 -26.58
CA THR A 90 -32.12 7.92 -27.62
C THR A 90 -31.30 8.89 -28.49
N ASN A 91 -30.27 8.36 -29.13
CA ASN A 91 -29.34 9.10 -30.02
C ASN A 91 -28.57 10.21 -29.31
N ARG A 92 -28.37 10.04 -28.00
CA ARG A 92 -27.62 10.97 -27.15
C ARG A 92 -26.65 10.24 -26.24
N MET A 93 -25.45 10.82 -26.04
CA MET A 93 -24.43 10.31 -25.12
C MET A 93 -24.59 10.92 -23.74
N TYR A 94 -24.49 10.07 -22.69
CA TYR A 94 -24.47 10.46 -21.29
C TYR A 94 -23.13 10.11 -20.65
N TYR A 95 -22.63 11.02 -19.82
CA TYR A 95 -21.31 10.87 -19.19
C TYR A 95 -21.48 10.46 -17.73
N HIS A 96 -20.53 9.68 -17.21
CA HIS A 96 -20.52 9.19 -15.83
C HIS A 96 -21.77 8.39 -15.42
N VAL A 97 -22.20 7.46 -16.29
CA VAL A 97 -23.40 6.65 -16.03
C VAL A 97 -23.14 5.64 -14.92
N ALA A 98 -24.10 5.50 -13.99
CA ALA A 98 -24.02 4.56 -12.87
C ALA A 98 -24.22 3.09 -13.28
N SER A 99 -24.95 2.82 -14.37
CA SER A 99 -25.27 1.47 -14.84
C SER A 99 -25.39 1.37 -16.35
N ARG A 100 -24.90 0.27 -16.91
CA ARG A 100 -24.99 -0.09 -18.33
C ARG A 100 -26.18 -1.03 -18.58
N THR A 101 -26.32 -1.48 -19.84
CA THR A 101 -27.25 -2.55 -20.24
C THR A 101 -26.93 -3.83 -19.46
N LYS A 102 -27.96 -4.48 -18.93
CA LYS A 102 -27.89 -5.81 -18.31
C LYS A 102 -28.40 -6.88 -19.28
N ASP A 103 -28.17 -8.15 -18.97
CA ASP A 103 -28.58 -9.28 -19.82
C ASP A 103 -30.12 -9.33 -20.06
N GLU A 104 -30.91 -8.95 -19.07
CA GLU A 104 -32.37 -8.82 -19.17
C GLU A 104 -32.87 -7.77 -20.17
N HIS A 105 -32.00 -6.77 -20.47
CA HIS A 105 -32.31 -5.69 -21.40
C HIS A 105 -32.04 -6.05 -22.87
N ILE A 106 -31.49 -7.23 -23.16
CA ILE A 106 -31.19 -7.68 -24.52
C ILE A 106 -32.39 -8.37 -25.15
N ALA A 107 -32.70 -7.98 -26.40
CA ALA A 107 -33.88 -8.52 -27.13
C ALA A 107 -33.63 -9.92 -27.65
N LYS A 108 -32.49 -10.17 -28.27
CA LYS A 108 -32.09 -11.46 -28.87
C LYS A 108 -30.58 -11.68 -28.76
N ARG A 109 -30.15 -12.94 -28.80
CA ARG A 109 -28.73 -13.30 -28.92
C ARG A 109 -28.41 -13.57 -30.40
N ARG A 110 -27.79 -12.58 -31.02
CA ARG A 110 -27.45 -12.60 -32.45
C ARG A 110 -26.03 -13.12 -32.73
N TRP A 111 -25.17 -13.16 -31.70
CA TRP A 111 -23.76 -13.50 -31.87
C TRP A 111 -23.28 -14.38 -30.72
N LEU A 112 -22.57 -15.46 -31.07
CA LEU A 112 -21.63 -16.15 -30.18
C LEU A 112 -20.28 -15.49 -30.36
N VAL A 113 -19.76 -14.89 -29.29
CA VAL A 113 -18.51 -14.12 -29.31
C VAL A 113 -17.37 -14.96 -28.75
N LEU A 114 -16.31 -15.13 -29.50
CA LEU A 114 -15.03 -15.64 -29.01
C LEU A 114 -14.02 -14.50 -29.00
N ASP A 115 -13.53 -14.16 -27.81
CA ASP A 115 -12.53 -13.11 -27.57
C ASP A 115 -11.20 -13.76 -27.27
N PHE A 116 -10.19 -13.44 -28.05
CA PHE A 116 -8.85 -14.00 -27.95
C PHE A 116 -7.90 -12.90 -27.45
N ASP A 117 -7.52 -12.98 -26.20
CA ASP A 117 -6.60 -12.04 -25.57
C ASP A 117 -5.25 -12.70 -25.23
N PRO A 118 -4.11 -12.00 -25.45
CA PRO A 118 -2.82 -12.49 -24.99
C PRO A 118 -2.73 -12.43 -23.47
N VAL A 119 -2.01 -13.36 -22.87
CA VAL A 119 -1.65 -13.28 -21.46
C VAL A 119 -0.66 -12.15 -21.25
N ARG A 120 -1.07 -11.12 -20.52
CA ARG A 120 -0.28 -9.90 -20.29
C ARG A 120 -0.70 -9.19 -19.01
N THR A 121 0.11 -8.23 -18.57
CA THR A 121 -0.22 -7.35 -17.43
C THR A 121 -1.50 -6.55 -17.74
N SER A 122 -2.39 -6.45 -16.78
CA SER A 122 -3.61 -5.65 -16.88
C SER A 122 -3.29 -4.20 -17.30
N ASN A 123 -4.19 -3.58 -18.07
CA ASN A 123 -4.07 -2.20 -18.55
C ASN A 123 -2.80 -1.88 -19.35
N THR A 124 -2.20 -2.86 -20.03
CA THR A 124 -1.12 -2.64 -21.00
C THR A 124 -1.56 -3.03 -22.41
N SER A 125 -1.01 -2.37 -23.44
CA SER A 125 -1.17 -2.81 -24.83
C SER A 125 -0.35 -4.08 -25.08
N ALA A 126 -0.77 -4.91 -26.04
CA ALA A 126 -0.05 -6.12 -26.40
C ALA A 126 1.22 -5.81 -27.20
N THR A 127 2.31 -6.56 -26.93
CA THR A 127 3.49 -6.52 -27.78
C THR A 127 3.22 -7.17 -29.14
N LYS A 128 4.08 -6.92 -30.16
CA LYS A 128 3.98 -7.58 -31.47
C LYS A 128 4.03 -9.11 -31.35
N ARG A 129 4.89 -9.66 -30.45
CA ARG A 129 5.03 -11.09 -30.21
C ARG A 129 3.77 -11.70 -29.57
N GLN A 130 3.22 -11.05 -28.56
CA GLN A 130 1.98 -11.47 -27.90
C GLN A 130 0.80 -11.49 -28.87
N LYS A 131 0.69 -10.46 -29.72
CA LYS A 131 -0.35 -10.37 -30.73
C LYS A 131 -0.23 -11.46 -31.80
N ALA A 132 0.99 -11.79 -32.27
CA ALA A 132 1.23 -12.88 -33.21
C ALA A 132 0.83 -14.24 -32.61
N ALA A 133 1.17 -14.52 -31.34
CA ALA A 133 0.77 -15.73 -30.64
C ALA A 133 -0.75 -15.84 -30.47
N THR A 134 -1.42 -14.74 -30.18
CA THR A 134 -2.89 -14.70 -30.08
C THR A 134 -3.56 -14.93 -31.45
N SER A 135 -2.97 -14.42 -32.54
CA SER A 135 -3.43 -14.68 -33.91
C SER A 135 -3.36 -16.17 -34.24
N TRP A 136 -2.30 -16.86 -33.82
CA TRP A 136 -2.17 -18.31 -33.99
C TRP A 136 -3.24 -19.08 -33.20
N CYS A 137 -3.49 -18.72 -31.93
CA CYS A 137 -4.55 -19.28 -31.11
C CYS A 137 -5.91 -19.14 -31.76
N ARG A 138 -6.25 -17.95 -32.27
CA ARG A 138 -7.50 -17.71 -33.03
C ARG A 138 -7.60 -18.61 -34.25
N THR A 139 -6.55 -18.66 -35.09
CA THR A 139 -6.55 -19.43 -36.36
C THR A 139 -6.73 -20.91 -36.07
N SER A 140 -6.03 -21.45 -35.05
CA SER A 140 -6.14 -22.84 -34.64
C SER A 140 -7.54 -23.16 -34.10
N THR A 141 -8.11 -22.26 -33.30
CA THR A 141 -9.48 -22.42 -32.75
C THR A 141 -10.53 -22.43 -33.86
N VAL A 142 -10.45 -21.47 -34.79
CA VAL A 142 -11.39 -21.40 -35.93
C VAL A 142 -11.24 -22.63 -36.83
N GLY A 143 -10.01 -23.13 -37.04
CA GLY A 143 -9.72 -24.38 -37.76
C GLY A 143 -10.43 -25.58 -37.13
N LEU A 144 -10.28 -25.74 -35.78
CA LEU A 144 -10.94 -26.80 -35.04
C LEU A 144 -12.47 -26.69 -35.09
N LEU A 145 -13.01 -25.48 -34.97
CA LEU A 145 -14.46 -25.25 -35.02
C LEU A 145 -15.03 -25.53 -36.44
N ARG A 146 -14.24 -25.30 -37.49
CA ARG A 146 -14.58 -25.70 -38.87
C ARG A 146 -14.68 -27.21 -39.02
N GLU A 147 -13.74 -27.99 -38.42
CA GLU A 147 -13.83 -29.45 -38.36
C GLU A 147 -15.10 -29.92 -37.63
N TRP A 148 -15.59 -29.14 -36.67
CA TRP A 148 -16.86 -29.38 -35.97
C TRP A 148 -18.08 -28.83 -36.73
N HIS A 149 -17.90 -28.53 -38.02
CA HIS A 149 -18.92 -28.03 -38.93
C HIS A 149 -19.55 -26.68 -38.49
N MET A 150 -18.83 -25.86 -37.76
CA MET A 150 -19.23 -24.48 -37.54
C MET A 150 -19.05 -23.66 -38.80
N PRO A 151 -19.95 -22.69 -39.12
CA PRO A 151 -19.79 -21.83 -40.26
C PRO A 151 -18.62 -20.89 -40.10
N GLU A 152 -18.21 -20.20 -41.18
CA GLU A 152 -17.17 -19.19 -41.14
C GLU A 152 -17.64 -17.99 -40.27
N PRO A 153 -16.84 -17.56 -39.31
CA PRO A 153 -17.16 -16.42 -38.44
C PRO A 153 -16.77 -15.08 -39.10
N VAL A 154 -17.31 -13.99 -38.60
CA VAL A 154 -16.73 -12.67 -38.81
C VAL A 154 -15.45 -12.56 -37.99
N MET A 155 -14.34 -12.23 -38.63
CA MET A 155 -13.05 -12.07 -37.99
C MET A 155 -12.78 -10.59 -37.73
N ALA A 156 -12.18 -10.28 -36.55
CA ALA A 156 -11.82 -8.91 -36.24
C ALA A 156 -10.56 -8.80 -35.35
N ASP A 157 -9.96 -7.64 -35.36
CA ASP A 157 -8.80 -7.26 -34.57
C ASP A 157 -9.20 -6.18 -33.57
N SER A 158 -9.12 -6.47 -32.28
CA SER A 158 -9.45 -5.51 -31.22
C SER A 158 -8.38 -4.42 -30.98
N GLY A 159 -7.26 -4.48 -31.71
CA GLY A 159 -6.05 -3.71 -31.47
C GLY A 159 -5.06 -4.43 -30.55
N ASN A 160 -5.52 -5.10 -29.50
CA ASN A 160 -4.68 -5.87 -28.58
C ASN A 160 -4.84 -7.40 -28.66
N GLY A 161 -6.01 -7.87 -29.08
CA GLY A 161 -6.38 -9.26 -29.30
C GLY A 161 -7.18 -9.41 -30.56
N TYR A 162 -7.98 -10.48 -30.67
CA TYR A 162 -8.79 -10.78 -31.84
C TYR A 162 -10.16 -11.30 -31.45
N TYR A 163 -11.11 -11.17 -32.37
CA TYR A 163 -12.44 -11.76 -32.27
C TYR A 163 -12.74 -12.76 -33.39
N ALA A 164 -13.55 -13.77 -33.05
CA ALA A 164 -14.32 -14.55 -34.02
C ALA A 164 -15.79 -14.51 -33.60
N LEU A 165 -16.64 -13.96 -34.45
CA LEU A 165 -18.06 -13.73 -34.17
C LEU A 165 -18.87 -14.68 -35.04
N TYR A 166 -19.57 -15.63 -34.40
CA TYR A 166 -20.44 -16.58 -35.08
C TYR A 166 -21.87 -16.09 -35.01
N LYS A 167 -22.53 -15.96 -36.18
CA LYS A 167 -23.92 -15.49 -36.23
C LYS A 167 -24.88 -16.52 -35.66
N THR A 168 -25.76 -16.08 -34.77
CA THR A 168 -26.83 -16.86 -34.16
C THR A 168 -28.16 -16.11 -34.27
N ASP A 169 -29.29 -16.72 -33.95
CA ASP A 169 -30.58 -16.04 -33.88
C ASP A 169 -31.44 -16.67 -32.77
N GLU A 170 -30.93 -16.60 -31.54
CA GLU A 170 -31.49 -17.26 -30.38
C GLU A 170 -32.29 -16.28 -29.52
N VAL A 171 -33.30 -16.79 -28.85
CA VAL A 171 -34.04 -16.04 -27.82
C VAL A 171 -33.15 -15.81 -26.60
N ASN A 172 -33.37 -14.71 -25.89
CA ASN A 172 -32.59 -14.40 -24.69
C ASN A 172 -33.32 -14.89 -23.43
N ASP A 173 -33.22 -16.18 -23.18
CA ASP A 173 -33.77 -16.85 -22.00
C ASP A 173 -32.71 -17.61 -21.20
N SER A 174 -33.11 -18.23 -20.08
CA SER A 174 -32.17 -18.94 -19.19
C SER A 174 -31.60 -20.20 -19.83
N ALA A 175 -32.36 -20.89 -20.68
CA ALA A 175 -31.92 -22.11 -21.37
C ALA A 175 -30.86 -21.77 -22.41
N THR A 176 -31.07 -20.70 -23.17
CA THR A 176 -30.09 -20.20 -24.15
C THR A 176 -28.83 -19.65 -23.44
N ALA A 177 -29.01 -18.96 -22.32
CA ALA A 177 -27.86 -18.49 -21.50
C ALA A 177 -26.97 -19.66 -21.04
N TRP A 178 -27.60 -20.78 -20.62
CA TRP A 178 -26.88 -22.01 -20.25
C TRP A 178 -26.08 -22.58 -21.42
N VAL A 179 -26.72 -22.68 -22.61
CA VAL A 179 -26.07 -23.21 -23.82
C VAL A 179 -24.85 -22.34 -24.21
N PHE A 180 -25.02 -21.03 -24.29
CA PHE A 180 -23.93 -20.12 -24.63
C PHE A 180 -22.79 -20.22 -23.62
N LYS A 181 -23.10 -20.25 -22.31
CA LYS A 181 -22.12 -20.37 -21.23
C LYS A 181 -21.27 -21.64 -21.37
N ASN A 182 -21.93 -22.79 -21.58
CA ASN A 182 -21.22 -24.04 -21.66
C ASN A 182 -20.51 -24.25 -22.98
N ALA A 183 -21.06 -23.78 -24.10
CA ALA A 183 -20.38 -23.80 -25.39
C ALA A 183 -19.10 -22.94 -25.37
N THR A 184 -19.19 -21.71 -24.87
CA THR A 184 -18.00 -20.83 -24.76
C THR A 184 -16.97 -21.43 -23.82
N LYS A 185 -17.40 -22.02 -22.71
CA LYS A 185 -16.52 -22.69 -21.75
C LYS A 185 -15.81 -23.89 -22.37
N ALA A 186 -16.52 -24.75 -23.13
CA ALA A 186 -15.93 -25.90 -23.81
C ALA A 186 -14.85 -25.47 -24.81
N ILE A 187 -15.12 -24.41 -25.57
CA ILE A 187 -14.17 -23.86 -26.53
C ILE A 187 -12.95 -23.28 -25.79
N ALA A 188 -13.16 -22.51 -24.74
CA ALA A 188 -12.08 -21.92 -23.96
C ALA A 188 -11.17 -22.98 -23.30
N GLU A 189 -11.75 -24.00 -22.70
CA GLU A 189 -11.00 -25.11 -22.07
C GLU A 189 -10.16 -25.89 -23.09
N LYS A 190 -10.64 -26.05 -24.31
CA LYS A 190 -9.94 -26.83 -25.33
C LYS A 190 -8.94 -26.03 -26.15
N CYS A 191 -9.18 -24.73 -26.34
CA CYS A 191 -8.46 -23.92 -27.32
C CYS A 191 -7.56 -22.84 -26.71
N SER A 192 -7.69 -22.51 -25.41
CA SER A 192 -6.75 -21.60 -24.75
C SER A 192 -5.36 -22.23 -24.69
N ILE A 193 -4.34 -21.40 -24.88
CA ILE A 193 -2.95 -21.80 -24.78
C ILE A 193 -2.40 -21.26 -23.46
N PRO A 194 -2.12 -22.11 -22.45
CA PRO A 194 -1.63 -21.68 -21.15
C PRO A 194 -0.45 -20.71 -21.28
N ASP A 195 -0.47 -19.66 -20.47
CA ASP A 195 0.56 -18.61 -20.38
C ASP A 195 0.86 -17.81 -21.68
N VAL A 196 0.10 -18.06 -22.76
CA VAL A 196 0.30 -17.42 -24.07
C VAL A 196 -0.90 -16.61 -24.54
N ALA A 197 -2.05 -17.28 -24.72
CA ALA A 197 -3.27 -16.66 -25.22
C ALA A 197 -4.52 -17.37 -24.68
N ASN A 198 -5.48 -16.61 -24.23
CA ASN A 198 -6.73 -17.13 -23.68
C ASN A 198 -7.90 -16.89 -24.62
N VAL A 199 -8.82 -17.87 -24.70
CA VAL A 199 -10.17 -17.65 -25.17
C VAL A 199 -11.03 -17.30 -23.95
N ASP A 200 -11.59 -16.09 -23.92
CA ASP A 200 -12.35 -15.62 -22.76
C ASP A 200 -13.68 -16.38 -22.63
N ALA A 201 -13.76 -17.27 -21.63
CA ALA A 201 -14.99 -18.01 -21.30
C ALA A 201 -16.13 -17.11 -20.77
N GLY A 202 -15.82 -15.86 -20.38
CA GLY A 202 -16.80 -14.90 -19.87
C GLY A 202 -17.62 -14.18 -20.95
N THR A 203 -17.36 -14.43 -22.24
CA THR A 203 -18.06 -13.74 -23.35
C THR A 203 -19.50 -14.21 -23.60
N HIS A 204 -20.02 -15.12 -22.81
CA HIS A 204 -21.33 -15.75 -22.98
C HIS A 204 -22.54 -14.87 -22.57
N ASN A 205 -22.33 -13.77 -21.86
CA ASN A 205 -23.41 -12.91 -21.40
C ASN A 205 -24.08 -12.13 -22.55
N ALA A 206 -25.38 -11.95 -22.49
CA ALA A 206 -26.19 -11.34 -23.57
C ALA A 206 -25.82 -9.87 -23.80
N SER A 207 -25.54 -9.13 -22.74
CA SER A 207 -25.18 -7.70 -22.75
C SER A 207 -23.69 -7.43 -23.07
N ARG A 208 -22.98 -8.44 -23.62
CA ARG A 208 -21.55 -8.32 -23.91
C ARG A 208 -21.24 -7.09 -24.76
N LEU A 209 -20.31 -6.29 -24.28
CA LEU A 209 -19.68 -5.24 -25.06
C LEU A 209 -18.50 -5.82 -25.83
N ILE A 210 -18.42 -5.48 -27.10
CA ILE A 210 -17.25 -5.74 -27.93
C ILE A 210 -16.62 -4.44 -28.37
N LYS A 211 -15.33 -4.49 -28.67
CA LYS A 211 -14.63 -3.35 -29.25
C LYS A 211 -15.30 -2.89 -30.54
N LEU A 212 -15.59 -1.61 -30.66
CA LEU A 212 -16.11 -1.06 -31.92
C LEU A 212 -14.94 -0.89 -32.88
N PHE A 213 -14.91 -1.72 -33.95
CA PHE A 213 -13.81 -1.71 -34.92
C PHE A 213 -13.80 -0.40 -35.72
N GLY A 214 -12.63 0.07 -36.09
CA GLY A 214 -12.41 1.41 -36.59
C GLY A 214 -12.12 2.45 -35.51
N THR A 215 -12.03 2.05 -34.23
CA THR A 215 -11.69 2.94 -33.10
C THR A 215 -10.37 2.55 -32.44
N MET A 216 -9.70 3.53 -31.82
CA MET A 216 -8.40 3.29 -31.17
C MET A 216 -8.52 2.46 -29.88
N ALA A 217 -7.63 1.50 -29.70
CA ALA A 217 -7.39 0.77 -28.46
C ALA A 217 -6.18 1.40 -27.74
N ARG A 218 -6.45 2.03 -26.58
CA ARG A 218 -5.46 2.79 -25.79
C ARG A 218 -5.39 2.23 -24.38
N LYS A 219 -4.79 1.04 -24.23
CA LYS A 219 -4.57 0.44 -22.90
C LYS A 219 -3.14 0.74 -22.42
N GLY A 220 -3.01 1.50 -21.35
CA GLY A 220 -1.72 1.90 -20.78
C GLY A 220 -0.96 2.93 -21.62
N ALA A 221 0.35 3.05 -21.37
CA ALA A 221 1.22 3.98 -22.10
C ALA A 221 1.45 3.54 -23.55
N ASP A 222 1.48 4.50 -24.49
CA ASP A 222 1.87 4.26 -25.88
C ASP A 222 3.40 4.23 -25.97
N THR A 223 3.94 3.04 -26.17
CA THR A 223 5.40 2.82 -26.31
C THR A 223 5.72 2.08 -27.60
N HIS A 224 6.99 2.04 -27.97
CA HIS A 224 7.42 1.25 -29.13
C HIS A 224 7.12 -0.25 -28.98
N GLU A 225 7.21 -0.80 -27.78
CA GLU A 225 6.94 -2.21 -27.48
C GLU A 225 5.45 -2.52 -27.34
N THR A 226 4.70 -1.60 -26.75
CA THR A 226 3.27 -1.73 -26.43
C THR A 226 2.47 -0.56 -27.03
N PRO A 227 2.43 -0.41 -28.36
CA PRO A 227 1.81 0.75 -29.01
C PRO A 227 0.28 0.70 -28.91
N HIS A 228 -0.33 1.88 -28.94
CA HIS A 228 -1.77 2.01 -29.20
C HIS A 228 -2.06 1.62 -30.66
N ARG A 229 -3.22 0.99 -30.90
CA ARG A 229 -3.55 0.47 -32.22
C ARG A 229 -4.99 0.78 -32.62
N LEU A 230 -5.20 1.00 -33.92
CA LEU A 230 -6.54 1.01 -34.48
C LEU A 230 -7.09 -0.43 -34.47
N SER A 231 -8.34 -0.61 -34.06
CA SER A 231 -9.03 -1.89 -34.20
C SER A 231 -9.66 -2.03 -35.56
N HIS A 232 -9.67 -3.25 -36.10
CA HIS A 232 -10.10 -3.48 -37.48
C HIS A 232 -11.16 -4.58 -37.60
N LEU A 233 -12.16 -4.35 -38.46
CA LEU A 233 -13.04 -5.39 -38.94
C LEU A 233 -12.26 -6.19 -39.99
N GLY A 234 -12.05 -7.47 -39.74
CA GLY A 234 -11.34 -8.37 -40.66
C GLY A 234 -12.26 -9.00 -41.72
N ASP A 235 -12.02 -10.28 -41.98
CA ASP A 235 -12.78 -11.01 -43.01
C ASP A 235 -14.25 -11.18 -42.59
N VAL A 236 -15.15 -10.65 -43.41
CA VAL A 236 -16.61 -10.86 -43.30
C VAL A 236 -17.02 -11.82 -44.42
N PRO A 237 -17.54 -13.01 -44.06
CA PRO A 237 -18.01 -13.97 -45.08
C PRO A 237 -19.13 -13.38 -45.94
N LYS A 238 -19.06 -13.55 -47.25
CA LYS A 238 -20.10 -13.09 -48.21
C LYS A 238 -21.49 -13.64 -47.86
N ASN A 239 -21.56 -14.81 -47.23
CA ASN A 239 -22.76 -15.48 -46.79
C ASN A 239 -22.66 -15.86 -45.29
N LEU A 240 -23.15 -15.02 -44.44
CA LEU A 240 -23.17 -15.22 -42.99
C LEU A 240 -24.24 -16.28 -42.63
N ARG A 241 -23.81 -17.53 -42.43
CA ARG A 241 -24.66 -18.64 -42.02
C ARG A 241 -24.90 -18.60 -40.51
N ILE A 242 -26.11 -18.86 -40.08
CA ILE A 242 -26.54 -18.94 -38.69
C ILE A 242 -26.06 -20.29 -38.09
N VAL A 243 -25.45 -20.28 -36.92
CA VAL A 243 -25.17 -21.47 -36.13
C VAL A 243 -26.48 -22.00 -35.55
N THR A 244 -26.80 -23.23 -35.87
CA THR A 244 -28.07 -23.84 -35.38
C THR A 244 -27.98 -24.16 -33.90
N ARG A 245 -29.13 -24.12 -33.22
CA ARG A 245 -29.27 -24.48 -31.81
C ARG A 245 -28.66 -25.84 -31.48
N GLU A 246 -28.90 -26.85 -32.33
CA GLU A 246 -28.37 -28.21 -32.18
C GLU A 246 -26.82 -28.22 -32.12
N ARG A 247 -26.14 -27.39 -32.92
CA ARG A 247 -24.68 -27.29 -32.90
C ARG A 247 -24.19 -26.63 -31.63
N LEU A 248 -24.85 -25.58 -31.15
CA LEU A 248 -24.52 -24.94 -29.89
C LEU A 248 -24.69 -25.90 -28.70
N GLU A 249 -25.75 -26.72 -28.70
CA GLU A 249 -25.98 -27.73 -27.68
C GLU A 249 -24.98 -28.87 -27.71
N LYS A 250 -24.56 -29.32 -28.91
CA LYS A 250 -23.46 -30.29 -29.03
C LYS A 250 -22.17 -29.77 -28.40
N LEU A 251 -21.83 -28.50 -28.64
CA LEU A 251 -20.68 -27.85 -28.01
C LEU A 251 -20.84 -27.73 -26.49
N ALA A 252 -22.01 -27.30 -26.02
CA ALA A 252 -22.30 -27.16 -24.59
C ALA A 252 -22.28 -28.54 -23.87
N ASN A 253 -22.80 -29.59 -24.50
CA ASN A 253 -22.82 -30.93 -23.95
C ASN A 253 -21.45 -31.62 -23.99
N ALA A 254 -20.55 -31.26 -24.89
CA ALA A 254 -19.15 -31.72 -24.89
C ALA A 254 -18.41 -31.29 -23.63
N ALA A 255 -18.69 -30.09 -23.09
CA ALA A 255 -18.17 -29.65 -21.79
C ALA A 255 -18.85 -30.35 -20.58
N ALA A 256 -20.13 -30.72 -20.71
CA ALA A 256 -20.88 -31.42 -19.66
C ALA A 256 -20.43 -32.89 -19.51
N ASN A 257 -20.06 -33.52 -20.62
CA ASN A 257 -19.66 -34.94 -20.63
C ASN A 257 -18.25 -35.19 -20.04
N THR A 258 -17.43 -34.16 -19.82
CA THR A 258 -16.18 -34.27 -19.07
C THR A 258 -16.37 -34.35 -17.54
N LYS A 259 -17.63 -34.29 -17.04
CA LYS A 259 -17.99 -34.39 -15.62
C LYS A 259 -19.04 -35.47 -15.28
N LYS A 260 -19.27 -36.44 -16.12
CA LYS A 260 -20.06 -37.59 -15.74
C LYS A 260 -19.18 -38.68 -15.15
N SER A 261 -19.04 -38.67 -13.81
CA SER A 261 -18.76 -39.89 -13.08
C SER A 261 -20.04 -40.74 -13.09
N THR A 262 -19.94 -41.95 -13.58
CA THR A 262 -21.04 -42.86 -13.86
C THR A 262 -21.38 -43.69 -12.62
N GLN A 263 -22.39 -43.26 -11.83
CA GLN A 263 -23.28 -44.26 -11.23
C GLN A 263 -24.46 -44.49 -12.18
N SER A 264 -24.90 -45.76 -12.30
CA SER A 264 -26.09 -46.09 -13.11
C SER A 264 -27.33 -45.37 -12.52
N PRO A 265 -28.30 -44.96 -13.31
CA PRO A 265 -29.54 -44.34 -12.81
C PRO A 265 -30.26 -45.17 -11.74
N GLN A 266 -30.11 -46.50 -11.76
CA GLN A 266 -30.66 -47.41 -10.77
C GLN A 266 -29.93 -47.34 -9.40
N ALA A 267 -28.62 -47.16 -9.37
CA ALA A 267 -27.87 -47.04 -8.13
C ALA A 267 -28.13 -45.68 -7.41
N SER A 268 -28.31 -44.61 -8.18
CA SER A 268 -28.65 -43.27 -7.63
C SER A 268 -30.08 -43.29 -7.02
N ALA A 269 -31.06 -43.94 -7.68
CA ALA A 269 -32.42 -44.08 -7.13
C ALA A 269 -32.44 -44.92 -5.85
N ALA A 270 -31.65 -46.00 -5.79
CA ALA A 270 -31.53 -46.84 -4.60
C ALA A 270 -30.94 -46.10 -3.40
N LEU A 271 -29.93 -45.27 -3.61
CA LEU A 271 -29.34 -44.44 -2.55
C LEU A 271 -30.30 -43.33 -2.08
N ALA A 272 -31.05 -42.70 -3.00
CA ALA A 272 -32.08 -41.71 -2.65
C ALA A 272 -33.18 -42.31 -1.75
N ASN A 273 -33.61 -43.53 -2.07
CA ASN A 273 -34.61 -44.24 -1.25
C ASN A 273 -34.06 -44.56 0.15
N LYS A 274 -32.78 -44.95 0.27
CA LYS A 274 -32.13 -45.19 1.56
C LYS A 274 -32.05 -43.92 2.39
N VAL A 275 -31.77 -42.76 1.78
CA VAL A 275 -31.73 -41.44 2.47
C VAL A 275 -33.17 -41.08 2.94
N GLU A 276 -34.19 -41.32 2.12
CA GLU A 276 -35.57 -41.03 2.51
C GLU A 276 -36.04 -41.93 3.65
N GLU A 277 -35.68 -43.20 3.61
CA GLU A 277 -35.97 -44.16 4.70
C GLU A 277 -35.26 -43.76 5.99
N PHE A 278 -33.98 -43.33 5.89
CA PHE A 278 -33.21 -42.79 7.02
C PHE A 278 -33.86 -41.57 7.64
N LEU A 279 -34.23 -40.55 6.84
CA LEU A 279 -34.89 -39.35 7.34
C LEU A 279 -36.24 -39.66 8.01
N LYS A 280 -37.01 -40.61 7.46
CA LYS A 280 -38.28 -41.05 8.02
C LYS A 280 -38.08 -41.79 9.36
N ARG A 281 -37.12 -42.73 9.44
CA ARG A 281 -36.84 -43.47 10.68
C ARG A 281 -36.29 -42.56 11.77
N ALA A 282 -35.54 -41.53 11.38
CA ALA A 282 -35.02 -40.54 12.31
C ALA A 282 -36.05 -39.49 12.77
N ALA A 283 -37.31 -39.62 12.29
CA ALA A 283 -38.36 -38.64 12.52
C ALA A 283 -37.96 -37.20 12.19
N ILE A 284 -37.25 -37.05 11.07
CA ILE A 284 -36.78 -35.73 10.60
C ILE A 284 -37.78 -35.21 9.55
N ASP A 285 -38.41 -34.10 9.89
CA ASP A 285 -39.43 -33.50 9.01
C ASP A 285 -38.79 -32.84 7.78
N VAL A 286 -39.20 -33.31 6.59
CA VAL A 286 -38.81 -32.77 5.29
C VAL A 286 -39.86 -31.79 4.81
N LYS A 287 -39.46 -30.51 4.66
CA LYS A 287 -40.33 -29.42 4.21
C LYS A 287 -40.62 -29.48 2.70
N SER A 288 -39.61 -29.79 1.90
CA SER A 288 -39.72 -29.91 0.45
C SER A 288 -38.54 -30.72 -0.12
N THR A 289 -38.76 -31.30 -1.29
CA THR A 289 -37.74 -32.05 -2.03
C THR A 289 -37.56 -31.42 -3.41
N HIS A 290 -36.31 -31.24 -3.85
CA HIS A 290 -35.96 -30.63 -5.13
C HIS A 290 -34.90 -31.46 -5.85
N GLU A 291 -34.97 -31.51 -7.16
CA GLU A 291 -33.91 -32.06 -7.99
C GLU A 291 -32.81 -31.00 -8.15
N LEU A 292 -31.55 -31.41 -8.06
CA LEU A 292 -30.38 -30.58 -8.29
C LEU A 292 -30.03 -30.52 -9.78
N SER A 293 -29.36 -29.46 -10.21
CA SER A 293 -29.00 -29.26 -11.62
C SER A 293 -28.00 -30.29 -12.18
N ASP A 294 -27.39 -31.10 -11.31
CA ASP A 294 -26.49 -32.20 -11.66
C ASP A 294 -27.23 -33.57 -11.75
N GLY A 295 -28.53 -33.62 -11.48
CA GLY A 295 -29.34 -34.83 -11.40
C GLY A 295 -29.37 -35.47 -10.02
N GLY A 296 -28.80 -34.79 -9.01
CA GLY A 296 -28.93 -35.18 -7.60
C GLY A 296 -30.24 -34.73 -6.97
N LYS A 297 -30.42 -34.98 -5.67
CA LYS A 297 -31.67 -34.70 -4.94
C LYS A 297 -31.39 -33.98 -3.63
N ARG A 298 -32.21 -32.98 -3.30
CA ARG A 298 -32.10 -32.22 -2.05
C ARG A 298 -33.38 -32.29 -1.25
N TRP A 299 -33.27 -32.62 0.02
CA TRP A 299 -34.34 -32.59 1.01
C TRP A 299 -34.13 -31.39 1.94
N ALA A 300 -35.00 -30.40 1.82
CA ALA A 300 -35.01 -29.25 2.73
C ALA A 300 -35.71 -29.68 4.03
N LEU A 301 -35.04 -29.49 5.15
CA LEU A 301 -35.53 -29.89 6.46
C LEU A 301 -36.37 -28.79 7.10
N ALA A 302 -37.36 -29.15 7.92
CA ALA A 302 -38.18 -28.18 8.63
C ALA A 302 -37.38 -27.40 9.68
N GLN A 303 -36.41 -28.06 10.29
CA GLN A 303 -35.48 -27.44 11.28
C GLN A 303 -34.10 -28.07 11.19
N CYS A 304 -33.10 -27.38 11.73
CA CYS A 304 -31.73 -27.88 11.84
C CYS A 304 -31.67 -28.95 12.95
N TRP A 305 -30.95 -30.03 12.71
CA TRP A 305 -30.75 -31.10 13.69
C TRP A 305 -29.96 -30.64 14.92
N PHE A 306 -28.97 -29.77 14.72
CA PHE A 306 -28.09 -29.31 15.80
C PHE A 306 -28.66 -28.12 16.58
N ILE A 307 -29.39 -27.24 15.90
CA ILE A 307 -30.02 -26.05 16.49
C ILE A 307 -31.43 -25.92 15.95
N PRO A 308 -32.46 -26.41 16.66
CA PRO A 308 -33.85 -26.49 16.17
C PRO A 308 -34.47 -25.16 15.74
N GLU A 309 -34.01 -24.04 16.27
CA GLU A 309 -34.47 -22.70 15.91
C GLU A 309 -34.13 -22.31 14.46
N HIS A 310 -33.16 -22.99 13.86
CA HIS A 310 -32.75 -22.75 12.47
C HIS A 310 -33.62 -23.52 11.50
N LYS A 311 -34.32 -22.80 10.62
CA LYS A 311 -35.26 -23.38 9.63
C LYS A 311 -34.65 -23.44 8.20
N CYS A 312 -33.35 -23.51 8.08
CA CYS A 312 -32.61 -23.43 6.80
C CYS A 312 -31.57 -24.55 6.61
N ALA A 313 -31.89 -25.76 7.11
CA ALA A 313 -31.03 -26.93 6.92
C ALA A 313 -31.52 -27.81 5.74
N ALA A 314 -30.60 -28.52 5.11
CA ALA A 314 -30.90 -29.45 4.04
C ALA A 314 -29.94 -30.64 4.00
N VAL A 315 -30.43 -31.81 3.62
CA VAL A 315 -29.63 -32.94 3.15
C VAL A 315 -29.64 -32.90 1.62
N SER A 316 -28.48 -33.12 1.01
CA SER A 316 -28.36 -33.20 -0.45
C SER A 316 -27.57 -34.44 -0.85
N MET A 317 -28.04 -35.10 -1.88
CA MET A 317 -27.37 -36.17 -2.58
C MET A 317 -27.01 -35.67 -3.98
N TYR A 318 -25.75 -35.66 -4.33
CA TYR A 318 -25.27 -35.29 -5.66
C TYR A 318 -25.30 -36.49 -6.64
N ALA A 319 -25.19 -36.22 -7.93
CA ALA A 319 -25.23 -37.25 -8.98
C ALA A 319 -24.14 -38.32 -8.83
N ASP A 320 -23.03 -38.02 -8.18
CA ASP A 320 -21.95 -38.96 -7.88
C ASP A 320 -22.21 -39.83 -6.63
N GLY A 321 -23.35 -39.65 -5.95
CA GLY A 321 -23.73 -40.36 -4.72
C GLY A 321 -23.16 -39.71 -3.44
N ALA A 322 -22.49 -38.59 -3.53
CA ALA A 322 -22.00 -37.86 -2.36
C ALA A 322 -23.18 -37.28 -1.55
N LEU A 323 -23.16 -37.46 -0.23
CA LEU A 323 -24.15 -36.94 0.70
C LEU A 323 -23.63 -35.78 1.49
N THR A 324 -24.46 -34.73 1.66
CA THR A 324 -24.14 -33.57 2.47
C THR A 324 -25.27 -33.20 3.40
N TYR A 325 -24.97 -32.73 4.58
CA TYR A 325 -25.87 -32.02 5.48
C TYR A 325 -25.35 -30.62 5.70
N CYS A 326 -26.11 -29.59 5.39
CA CYS A 326 -25.74 -28.20 5.54
C CYS A 326 -26.84 -27.41 6.23
N CYS A 327 -26.49 -26.58 7.19
CA CYS A 327 -27.36 -25.52 7.70
C CYS A 327 -26.80 -24.17 7.20
N PHE A 328 -27.67 -23.36 6.57
CA PHE A 328 -27.26 -22.09 5.95
C PHE A 328 -27.23 -20.91 6.94
N HIS A 329 -27.38 -21.15 8.23
CA HIS A 329 -27.26 -20.13 9.26
C HIS A 329 -25.82 -19.94 9.71
N GLN A 330 -25.41 -18.69 9.93
CA GLN A 330 -24.01 -18.35 10.28
C GLN A 330 -23.52 -19.06 11.56
N SER A 331 -24.35 -19.14 12.62
CA SER A 331 -24.00 -19.78 13.90
C SER A 331 -23.87 -21.32 13.82
N CYS A 332 -24.25 -21.93 12.71
CA CYS A 332 -24.16 -23.38 12.47
C CYS A 332 -23.01 -23.77 11.51
N GLY A 333 -22.07 -22.87 11.25
CA GLY A 333 -20.94 -23.12 10.35
C GLY A 333 -21.25 -22.86 8.88
N HIS A 334 -22.23 -21.99 8.58
CA HIS A 334 -22.61 -21.44 7.26
C HIS A 334 -22.16 -22.27 6.05
N ASN A 335 -23.00 -23.19 5.60
CA ASN A 335 -22.81 -24.04 4.42
C ASN A 335 -21.66 -25.08 4.52
N THR A 336 -21.18 -25.39 5.70
CA THR A 336 -20.21 -26.48 5.91
C THR A 336 -20.92 -27.83 5.84
N ASN A 337 -20.35 -28.81 5.14
CA ASN A 337 -20.88 -30.17 5.08
C ASN A 337 -20.62 -30.91 6.41
N ARG A 338 -21.67 -31.16 7.18
CA ARG A 338 -21.65 -31.89 8.45
C ARG A 338 -22.33 -33.24 8.36
N TRP A 339 -22.33 -33.88 7.18
CA TRP A 339 -23.04 -35.14 6.96
C TRP A 339 -22.59 -36.24 7.93
N LYS A 340 -21.29 -36.41 8.13
CA LYS A 340 -20.77 -37.44 9.03
C LYS A 340 -21.27 -37.24 10.47
N GLU A 341 -21.12 -36.04 10.99
CA GLU A 341 -21.56 -35.65 12.35
C GLU A 341 -23.08 -35.80 12.51
N PHE A 342 -23.80 -35.41 11.48
CA PHE A 342 -25.25 -35.54 11.46
C PHE A 342 -25.66 -37.01 11.50
N LEU A 343 -25.10 -37.88 10.65
CA LEU A 343 -25.37 -39.31 10.60
C LEU A 343 -25.02 -39.98 11.95
N GLU A 344 -23.82 -39.76 12.48
CA GLU A 344 -23.35 -40.31 13.75
C GLU A 344 -24.23 -39.86 14.94
N SER A 345 -24.67 -38.58 14.95
CA SER A 345 -25.57 -38.07 15.98
C SER A 345 -26.97 -38.69 15.92
N VAL A 346 -27.48 -38.90 14.73
CA VAL A 346 -28.79 -39.61 14.54
C VAL A 346 -28.66 -41.06 14.96
N GLU A 347 -27.60 -41.76 14.55
CA GLU A 347 -27.34 -43.17 14.92
C GLU A 347 -27.21 -43.32 16.44
N ALA A 348 -26.48 -42.41 17.10
CA ALA A 348 -26.34 -42.43 18.56
C ALA A 348 -27.69 -42.21 19.29
N LYS A 349 -28.58 -41.38 18.73
CA LYS A 349 -29.90 -41.12 19.30
C LYS A 349 -30.88 -42.29 19.16
N LEU A 350 -30.77 -43.01 18.01
CA LEU A 350 -31.68 -44.13 17.71
C LEU A 350 -31.16 -45.48 18.20
N GLY A 351 -29.91 -45.63 18.50
CA GLY A 351 -29.26 -46.91 18.79
C GLY A 351 -29.08 -47.81 17.58
N ASP A 352 -29.37 -47.32 16.39
CA ASP A 352 -29.35 -48.07 15.12
C ASP A 352 -28.25 -47.56 14.20
N ARG A 353 -27.66 -48.46 13.37
CA ARG A 353 -26.68 -48.13 12.38
C ARG A 353 -27.28 -48.17 10.98
N PHE A 354 -27.10 -47.11 10.18
CA PHE A 354 -27.61 -47.00 8.85
C PHE A 354 -26.56 -47.34 7.78
N ASP A 355 -26.92 -48.07 6.75
CA ASP A 355 -26.09 -48.36 5.59
C ASP A 355 -26.12 -47.20 4.59
N LEU A 356 -25.57 -46.07 5.01
CA LEU A 356 -25.40 -44.86 4.22
C LEU A 356 -23.90 -44.47 4.14
N PRO A 357 -23.44 -43.90 3.01
CA PRO A 357 -22.09 -43.41 2.88
C PRO A 357 -21.73 -42.41 4.00
N ARG A 358 -20.66 -42.66 4.76
CA ARG A 358 -20.27 -41.87 5.93
C ARG A 358 -19.47 -40.60 5.62
N GLY A 359 -19.18 -40.37 4.39
CA GLY A 359 -18.53 -39.19 3.89
C GLY A 359 -18.46 -39.14 2.39
N SER A 360 -18.29 -37.98 1.78
CA SER A 360 -17.72 -37.92 0.46
C SER A 360 -16.37 -38.57 0.53
N SER A 361 -16.15 -39.69 -0.10
CA SER A 361 -14.79 -40.21 -0.33
C SER A 361 -14.15 -39.18 -1.25
N ILE A 362 -13.40 -38.25 -0.63
CA ILE A 362 -12.56 -37.35 -1.40
C ILE A 362 -11.61 -38.29 -2.15
N PRO A 363 -11.48 -38.11 -3.47
CA PRO A 363 -10.63 -39.00 -4.24
C PRO A 363 -9.14 -38.78 -3.98
N TYR A 364 -8.78 -38.15 -2.85
CA TYR A 364 -7.41 -37.81 -2.48
C TYR A 364 -7.04 -38.43 -1.14
N GLU A 365 -5.81 -38.90 -1.04
CA GLU A 365 -5.24 -39.50 0.16
C GLU A 365 -3.80 -39.06 0.36
N MET A 366 -3.39 -38.88 1.61
CA MET A 366 -2.00 -38.66 1.98
C MET A 366 -1.40 -39.99 2.41
N THR A 367 -0.41 -40.49 1.66
CA THR A 367 0.37 -41.68 1.97
C THR A 367 1.78 -41.27 2.41
N PRO A 368 2.58 -42.17 3.00
CA PRO A 368 3.98 -41.87 3.31
C PRO A 368 4.81 -41.45 2.09
N GLU A 369 4.42 -41.87 0.90
CA GLU A 369 5.09 -41.59 -0.37
C GLU A 369 4.65 -40.25 -0.99
N GLY A 370 3.52 -39.69 -0.57
CA GLY A 370 3.00 -38.42 -1.10
C GLY A 370 1.48 -38.32 -1.12
N ILE A 371 0.97 -37.43 -1.94
CA ILE A 371 -0.47 -37.23 -2.14
C ILE A 371 -0.91 -37.99 -3.39
N ILE A 372 -1.89 -38.86 -3.26
CA ILE A 372 -2.45 -39.63 -4.35
C ILE A 372 -3.90 -39.18 -4.66
N HIS A 373 -4.27 -39.34 -5.93
CA HIS A 373 -5.62 -39.14 -6.41
C HIS A 373 -6.19 -40.49 -6.83
N ASN A 374 -7.18 -40.97 -6.09
CA ASN A 374 -7.90 -42.20 -6.32
C ASN A 374 -9.10 -41.95 -7.21
N PHE A 375 -9.18 -42.60 -8.38
CA PHE A 375 -10.35 -42.51 -9.24
C PHE A 375 -10.64 -43.85 -9.92
N THR A 376 -11.89 -44.06 -10.33
CA THR A 376 -12.29 -45.29 -11.00
C THR A 376 -12.41 -45.05 -12.51
N ARG A 377 -11.74 -45.84 -13.33
CA ARG A 377 -11.85 -45.81 -14.79
C ARG A 377 -12.14 -47.21 -15.31
N HIS A 378 -13.19 -47.35 -16.09
CA HIS A 378 -13.67 -48.64 -16.60
C HIS A 378 -13.91 -49.73 -15.53
N GLY A 379 -14.24 -49.33 -14.28
CA GLY A 379 -14.48 -50.26 -13.18
C GLY A 379 -13.23 -50.62 -12.37
N GLU A 380 -12.04 -50.23 -12.80
CA GLU A 380 -10.79 -50.40 -12.06
C GLU A 380 -10.41 -49.17 -11.26
N LYS A 381 -9.97 -49.36 -10.02
CA LYS A 381 -9.39 -48.30 -9.21
C LYS A 381 -8.00 -47.95 -9.75
N ILE A 382 -7.80 -46.68 -10.09
CA ILE A 382 -6.55 -46.12 -10.53
C ILE A 382 -6.05 -45.13 -9.47
N GLU A 383 -4.80 -45.31 -9.06
CA GLU A 383 -4.09 -44.41 -8.16
C GLU A 383 -3.14 -43.54 -9.00
N ASN A 384 -3.32 -42.22 -8.92
CA ASN A 384 -2.44 -41.26 -9.58
C ASN A 384 -1.67 -40.45 -8.53
N THR A 385 -0.37 -40.60 -8.46
CA THR A 385 0.48 -39.85 -7.54
C THR A 385 0.55 -38.38 -8.00
N LEU A 386 0.10 -37.47 -7.17
CA LEU A 386 0.14 -36.02 -7.42
C LEU A 386 1.45 -35.38 -6.96
N THR A 387 1.97 -35.84 -5.80
CA THR A 387 3.20 -35.30 -5.22
C THR A 387 3.98 -36.42 -4.57
N ASN A 388 5.31 -36.24 -4.46
CA ASN A 388 6.18 -37.14 -3.69
C ASN A 388 6.41 -36.62 -2.24
N PHE A 389 5.56 -35.73 -1.79
CA PHE A 389 5.55 -35.19 -0.43
C PHE A 389 4.10 -35.04 0.06
N THR A 390 3.91 -35.04 1.36
CA THR A 390 2.63 -34.64 1.98
C THR A 390 2.76 -33.26 2.60
N ALA A 391 1.62 -32.54 2.71
CA ALA A 391 1.59 -31.25 3.38
C ALA A 391 0.21 -31.03 4.01
N ARG A 392 0.18 -30.43 5.20
CA ARG A 392 -1.03 -30.03 5.90
C ARG A 392 -0.94 -28.57 6.32
N ILE A 393 -2.03 -27.86 6.21
CA ILE A 393 -2.17 -26.52 6.81
C ILE A 393 -2.49 -26.75 8.28
N VAL A 394 -1.59 -26.33 9.18
CA VAL A 394 -1.77 -26.50 10.62
C VAL A 394 -2.39 -25.27 11.27
N ALA A 395 -2.15 -24.09 10.71
CA ALA A 395 -2.77 -22.86 11.18
C ALA A 395 -2.98 -21.84 10.04
N ASN A 396 -4.00 -21.01 10.18
CA ASN A 396 -4.23 -19.83 9.37
C ASN A 396 -3.87 -18.61 10.21
N THR A 397 -2.75 -17.97 9.90
CA THR A 397 -2.18 -16.88 10.66
C THR A 397 -2.48 -15.55 9.98
N GLU A 398 -3.25 -14.70 10.65
CA GLU A 398 -3.51 -13.33 10.25
C GLU A 398 -2.36 -12.44 10.75
N MET A 399 -1.56 -11.92 9.82
CA MET A 399 -0.46 -10.99 10.11
C MET A 399 -1.03 -9.56 10.10
N ASP A 400 -1.12 -8.93 11.27
CA ASP A 400 -1.70 -7.60 11.48
C ASP A 400 -0.57 -6.58 11.71
N ASP A 401 -0.41 -5.62 10.80
CA ASP A 401 0.57 -4.53 10.94
C ASP A 401 -0.03 -3.25 11.56
N GLY A 402 -1.30 -3.33 11.99
CA GLY A 402 -2.05 -2.23 12.60
C GLY A 402 -2.79 -1.35 11.58
N VAL A 403 -2.61 -1.56 10.28
CA VAL A 403 -3.29 -0.88 9.16
C VAL A 403 -3.92 -1.92 8.24
N GLU A 404 -3.13 -2.90 7.81
CA GLU A 404 -3.54 -4.00 6.95
C GLU A 404 -3.38 -5.35 7.66
N THR A 405 -4.22 -6.30 7.24
CA THR A 405 -4.06 -7.70 7.62
C THR A 405 -3.71 -8.56 6.42
N LYS A 406 -2.76 -9.48 6.58
CA LYS A 406 -2.32 -10.42 5.55
C LYS A 406 -2.40 -11.83 6.09
N ASN A 407 -3.04 -12.73 5.33
CA ASN A 407 -3.18 -14.11 5.73
C ASN A 407 -1.97 -14.93 5.27
N ASN A 408 -1.37 -15.66 6.19
CA ASN A 408 -0.35 -16.67 5.96
C ASN A 408 -0.88 -18.04 6.38
N LEU A 409 -0.50 -19.07 5.66
CA LEU A 409 -0.79 -20.45 6.00
C LEU A 409 0.46 -21.07 6.60
N GLU A 410 0.35 -21.62 7.80
CA GLU A 410 1.40 -22.42 8.40
C GLU A 410 1.25 -23.84 7.93
N ILE A 411 2.29 -24.38 7.31
CA ILE A 411 2.28 -25.67 6.65
C ILE A 411 3.30 -26.56 7.31
N GLU A 412 2.87 -27.78 7.66
CA GLU A 412 3.73 -28.87 7.98
C GLU A 412 3.79 -29.82 6.79
N ALA A 413 4.97 -30.05 6.24
CA ALA A 413 5.18 -30.92 5.09
C ALA A 413 6.20 -32.01 5.40
N VAL A 414 5.97 -33.21 4.83
CA VAL A 414 6.88 -34.36 4.97
C VAL A 414 7.39 -34.76 3.58
N LEU A 415 8.70 -34.77 3.43
CA LEU A 415 9.40 -35.26 2.23
C LEU A 415 10.49 -36.27 2.65
N LYS A 416 10.43 -37.51 2.13
CA LYS A 416 11.40 -38.56 2.46
C LYS A 416 11.62 -38.73 3.96
N ASN A 417 10.55 -38.81 4.74
CA ASN A 417 10.53 -38.92 6.21
C ASN A 417 11.16 -37.75 6.97
N ARG A 418 11.37 -36.58 6.32
CA ARG A 418 11.80 -35.33 6.96
C ARG A 418 10.61 -34.39 7.06
N THR A 419 10.21 -34.07 8.27
CA THR A 419 9.18 -33.09 8.54
C THR A 419 9.77 -31.69 8.56
N LYS A 420 9.11 -30.74 7.91
CA LYS A 420 9.46 -29.32 7.89
C LYS A 420 8.22 -28.47 8.07
N ALA A 421 8.26 -27.56 9.03
CA ALA A 421 7.23 -26.57 9.25
C ALA A 421 7.68 -25.19 8.71
N PHE A 422 6.80 -24.49 8.01
CA PHE A 422 7.09 -23.17 7.43
C PHE A 422 5.79 -22.40 7.16
N SER A 423 5.91 -21.07 7.02
CA SER A 423 4.81 -20.18 6.69
C SER A 423 4.85 -19.78 5.22
N VAL A 424 3.68 -19.72 4.58
CA VAL A 424 3.49 -19.31 3.17
C VAL A 424 2.39 -18.27 3.11
N PRO A 425 2.61 -17.12 2.46
CA PRO A 425 1.52 -16.17 2.18
C PRO A 425 0.38 -16.83 1.42
N SER A 426 -0.87 -16.57 1.82
CA SER A 426 -2.05 -17.18 1.16
C SER A 426 -2.10 -16.88 -0.33
N SER A 427 -1.59 -15.73 -0.77
CA SER A 427 -1.46 -15.35 -2.19
C SER A 427 -0.47 -16.21 -2.96
N GLU A 428 0.55 -16.77 -2.30
CA GLU A 428 1.60 -17.60 -2.89
C GLU A 428 1.26 -19.09 -2.78
N PHE A 429 0.43 -19.48 -1.81
CA PHE A 429 0.02 -20.86 -1.61
C PHE A 429 -0.61 -21.47 -2.86
N ALA A 430 -1.45 -20.69 -3.56
CA ALA A 430 -2.12 -21.13 -4.77
C ALA A 430 -1.18 -21.52 -5.91
N THR A 431 0.01 -20.97 -5.96
CA THR A 431 1.00 -21.22 -7.03
C THR A 431 1.73 -22.55 -6.87
N MET A 432 1.73 -23.13 -5.67
CA MET A 432 2.49 -24.34 -5.28
C MET A 432 4.02 -24.22 -5.47
N ASN A 433 4.55 -23.03 -5.78
CA ASN A 433 5.99 -22.80 -5.94
C ASN A 433 6.76 -22.97 -4.62
N TRP A 434 6.08 -22.72 -3.50
CA TRP A 434 6.61 -22.94 -2.16
C TRP A 434 7.12 -24.36 -1.93
N ALA A 435 6.59 -25.35 -2.67
CA ALA A 435 7.06 -26.74 -2.55
C ALA A 435 8.55 -26.83 -2.87
N ILE A 436 9.00 -26.24 -3.99
CA ILE A 436 10.42 -26.19 -4.37
C ILE A 436 11.21 -25.25 -3.47
N GLU A 437 10.67 -24.06 -3.17
CA GLU A 437 11.35 -23.04 -2.35
C GLU A 437 11.61 -23.49 -0.91
N LYS A 438 10.65 -24.21 -0.31
CA LYS A 438 10.73 -24.61 1.10
C LYS A 438 11.24 -26.03 1.29
N LEU A 439 10.90 -26.98 0.42
CA LEU A 439 11.29 -28.37 0.53
C LEU A 439 12.53 -28.72 -0.30
N GLY A 440 12.88 -27.88 -1.27
CA GLY A 440 14.02 -28.06 -2.16
C GLY A 440 13.66 -28.73 -3.48
N GLY A 441 14.65 -28.86 -4.39
CA GLY A 441 14.46 -29.41 -5.74
C GLY A 441 14.02 -30.87 -5.79
N GLU A 442 14.05 -31.58 -4.67
CA GLU A 442 13.56 -32.94 -4.54
C GLU A 442 12.03 -33.05 -4.43
N ALA A 443 11.35 -31.94 -4.11
CA ALA A 443 9.89 -31.90 -4.04
C ALA A 443 9.30 -31.86 -5.46
N ILE A 444 8.63 -32.95 -5.83
CA ILE A 444 8.06 -33.13 -7.17
C ILE A 444 6.54 -33.08 -7.09
N ILE A 445 5.95 -32.31 -7.99
CA ILE A 445 4.53 -32.37 -8.32
C ILE A 445 4.43 -33.03 -9.70
N ALA A 446 3.55 -34.00 -9.84
CA ALA A 446 3.39 -34.76 -11.09
C ALA A 446 3.15 -33.82 -12.28
N PRO A 447 3.74 -34.13 -13.46
CA PRO A 447 3.48 -33.34 -14.66
C PRO A 447 2.02 -33.54 -15.12
N GLY A 448 1.42 -32.51 -15.65
CA GLY A 448 0.08 -32.57 -16.24
C GLY A 448 -0.79 -31.36 -15.90
N THR A 449 -1.76 -31.11 -16.77
CA THR A 449 -2.71 -30.01 -16.61
C THR A 449 -3.58 -30.23 -15.37
N GLY A 450 -3.51 -29.33 -14.40
CA GLY A 450 -4.30 -29.37 -13.17
C GLY A 450 -3.68 -30.15 -12.00
N ALA A 451 -2.53 -30.80 -12.13
CA ALA A 451 -1.88 -31.53 -11.03
C ALA A 451 -1.57 -30.63 -9.82
N LYS A 452 -1.09 -29.41 -10.04
CA LYS A 452 -0.87 -28.41 -8.99
C LYS A 452 -2.17 -28.02 -8.29
N ASP A 453 -3.26 -27.82 -9.05
CA ASP A 453 -4.57 -27.46 -8.49
C ASP A 453 -5.19 -28.62 -7.70
N GLN A 454 -4.99 -29.85 -8.17
CA GLN A 454 -5.43 -31.05 -7.46
C GLN A 454 -4.65 -31.25 -6.16
N ALA A 455 -3.31 -31.11 -6.19
CA ALA A 455 -2.47 -31.16 -5.00
C ALA A 455 -2.85 -30.06 -3.99
N ARG A 456 -3.05 -28.83 -4.44
CA ARG A 456 -3.52 -27.74 -3.61
C ARG A 456 -4.86 -28.04 -2.96
N TYR A 457 -5.84 -28.48 -3.77
CA TYR A 457 -7.17 -28.85 -3.29
C TYR A 457 -7.08 -29.99 -2.24
N ALA A 458 -6.27 -31.02 -2.51
CA ALA A 458 -6.06 -32.11 -1.59
C ALA A 458 -5.47 -31.64 -0.25
N ILE A 459 -4.44 -30.77 -0.29
CA ILE A 459 -3.84 -30.19 0.92
C ILE A 459 -4.88 -29.42 1.72
N GLN A 460 -5.61 -28.50 1.08
CA GLN A 460 -6.63 -27.69 1.75
C GLN A 460 -7.74 -28.54 2.40
N HIS A 461 -8.18 -29.56 1.69
CA HIS A 461 -9.30 -30.38 2.15
C HIS A 461 -8.89 -31.41 3.21
N LEU A 462 -7.71 -32.05 3.05
CA LEU A 462 -7.21 -33.05 4.00
C LEU A 462 -6.58 -32.43 5.26
N SER A 463 -6.40 -31.09 5.29
CA SER A 463 -5.94 -30.38 6.48
C SER A 463 -6.99 -30.27 7.59
N GLY A 464 -8.28 -30.42 7.23
CA GLY A 464 -9.37 -30.32 8.22
C GLY A 464 -9.55 -28.93 8.79
N ASP A 465 -10.03 -28.85 10.04
CA ASP A 465 -10.17 -27.59 10.75
C ASP A 465 -8.79 -27.07 11.17
N THR A 466 -8.48 -25.86 10.73
CA THR A 466 -7.18 -25.21 11.01
C THR A 466 -7.34 -24.16 12.10
N GLU A 467 -6.41 -24.10 13.01
CA GLU A 467 -6.37 -23.08 14.05
C GLU A 467 -6.23 -21.68 13.40
N ARG A 468 -6.99 -20.72 13.89
CA ARG A 468 -6.84 -19.31 13.51
C ARG A 468 -6.05 -18.56 14.57
N ARG A 469 -4.98 -17.88 14.14
CA ARG A 469 -4.10 -17.12 15.00
C ARG A 469 -3.90 -15.73 14.44
N THR A 470 -3.86 -14.73 15.31
CA THR A 470 -3.42 -13.37 14.94
C THR A 470 -2.00 -13.17 15.43
N VAL A 471 -1.13 -12.68 14.55
CA VAL A 471 0.25 -12.30 14.88
C VAL A 471 0.44 -10.84 14.50
N TYR A 472 0.74 -10.02 15.49
CA TYR A 472 0.99 -8.60 15.29
C TYR A 472 2.43 -8.39 14.78
N THR A 473 2.59 -7.48 13.80
CA THR A 473 3.89 -7.19 13.17
C THR A 473 4.37 -5.77 13.42
N HIS A 474 3.86 -5.15 14.46
CA HIS A 474 4.20 -3.80 14.90
C HIS A 474 4.24 -3.72 16.42
N THR A 475 4.84 -2.66 16.95
CA THR A 475 4.82 -2.33 18.38
C THR A 475 3.68 -1.37 18.73
N GLY A 476 3.53 -1.06 20.02
CA GLY A 476 2.64 -0.01 20.49
C GLY A 476 1.21 -0.44 20.77
N TRP A 477 0.36 0.52 21.03
CA TRP A 477 -0.98 0.28 21.52
C TRP A 477 -1.90 -0.40 20.49
N ARG A 478 -2.52 -1.50 20.91
CA ARG A 478 -3.55 -2.22 20.16
C ARG A 478 -4.74 -2.51 21.07
N ARG A 479 -5.94 -2.26 20.55
CA ARG A 479 -7.17 -2.68 21.25
C ARG A 479 -7.49 -4.11 20.85
N VAL A 480 -7.67 -4.97 21.85
CA VAL A 480 -8.09 -6.37 21.69
C VAL A 480 -9.31 -6.58 22.60
N GLY A 481 -10.46 -6.88 22.00
CA GLY A 481 -11.73 -6.80 22.73
C GLY A 481 -12.01 -5.37 23.21
N ASP A 482 -12.22 -5.22 24.51
CA ASP A 482 -12.47 -3.92 25.13
C ASP A 482 -11.26 -3.31 25.83
N GLU A 483 -10.11 -3.99 25.82
CA GLU A 483 -8.91 -3.62 26.53
C GLU A 483 -7.80 -3.12 25.60
N TRP A 484 -6.89 -2.32 26.16
CA TRP A 484 -5.73 -1.82 25.46
C TRP A 484 -4.47 -2.53 25.94
N PHE A 485 -3.70 -3.02 24.97
CA PHE A 485 -2.42 -3.69 25.15
C PHE A 485 -1.32 -2.96 24.41
N TYR A 486 -0.15 -2.86 25.02
CA TYR A 486 1.04 -2.35 24.38
C TYR A 486 1.88 -3.52 23.84
N LEU A 487 2.00 -3.65 22.53
CA LEU A 487 2.69 -4.75 21.86
C LEU A 487 4.21 -4.56 21.88
N HIS A 488 4.96 -5.63 22.19
CA HIS A 488 6.42 -5.70 22.15
C HIS A 488 6.87 -7.09 21.66
N GLY A 489 8.19 -7.33 21.50
CA GLY A 489 8.70 -8.51 20.78
C GLY A 489 8.38 -9.87 21.43
N ASP A 490 8.05 -9.91 22.72
CA ASP A 490 7.71 -11.15 23.45
C ASP A 490 6.24 -11.26 23.83
N GLY A 491 5.39 -10.33 23.39
CA GLY A 491 3.98 -10.32 23.73
C GLY A 491 3.41 -8.91 23.88
N ALA A 492 2.65 -8.69 24.93
CA ALA A 492 2.03 -7.39 25.19
C ALA A 492 1.95 -7.08 26.68
N ILE A 493 1.82 -5.79 27.04
CA ILE A 493 1.54 -5.33 28.39
C ILE A 493 0.14 -4.70 28.42
N GLY A 494 -0.74 -5.25 29.26
CA GLY A 494 -2.06 -4.72 29.57
C GLY A 494 -2.16 -4.21 30.99
N HIS A 495 -3.38 -3.97 31.48
CA HIS A 495 -3.63 -3.50 32.83
C HIS A 495 -3.30 -4.56 33.93
N GLU A 496 -3.36 -5.84 33.57
CA GLU A 496 -2.95 -6.93 34.48
C GLU A 496 -1.44 -7.18 34.51
N GLY A 497 -0.68 -6.69 33.53
CA GLY A 497 0.75 -6.91 33.36
C GLY A 497 1.05 -7.58 32.02
N LEU A 498 2.03 -8.50 32.00
CA LEU A 498 2.46 -9.19 30.79
C LEU A 498 1.38 -10.14 30.27
N CYS A 499 1.15 -10.12 28.97
CA CYS A 499 0.19 -10.97 28.25
C CYS A 499 0.89 -11.75 27.13
N ASP A 500 1.16 -13.04 27.38
CA ASP A 500 1.85 -13.95 26.42
C ASP A 500 0.91 -14.54 25.35
N SER A 501 -0.40 -14.37 25.52
CA SER A 501 -1.39 -14.89 24.57
C SER A 501 -1.39 -14.09 23.25
N LEU A 502 -0.99 -12.83 23.27
CA LEU A 502 -0.85 -12.01 22.09
C LEU A 502 0.52 -12.22 21.46
N LYS A 503 0.53 -12.81 20.26
CA LYS A 503 1.78 -13.11 19.56
C LYS A 503 2.22 -11.92 18.73
N VAL A 504 3.48 -11.53 18.89
CA VAL A 504 4.11 -10.41 18.16
C VAL A 504 5.35 -10.92 17.44
N LYS A 505 5.51 -10.54 16.18
CA LYS A 505 6.68 -10.89 15.37
C LYS A 505 7.27 -9.63 14.75
N LEU A 506 8.35 -9.16 15.31
CA LEU A 506 9.07 -7.98 14.83
C LEU A 506 10.22 -8.35 13.88
N PRO A 507 10.67 -7.41 13.01
CA PRO A 507 11.90 -7.55 12.25
C PRO A 507 13.12 -7.79 13.15
N GLN A 508 14.16 -8.44 12.62
CA GLN A 508 15.36 -8.81 13.39
C GLN A 508 16.05 -7.61 14.06
N ASN A 509 16.07 -6.43 13.41
CA ASN A 509 16.61 -5.18 13.99
C ASN A 509 15.88 -4.75 15.28
N LEU A 510 14.67 -5.25 15.49
CA LEU A 510 13.85 -4.97 16.67
C LEU A 510 13.74 -6.18 17.63
N ALA A 511 14.56 -7.20 17.46
CA ALA A 511 14.53 -8.40 18.29
C ALA A 511 14.80 -8.11 19.77
N GLN A 512 15.46 -7.00 20.08
CA GLN A 512 15.73 -6.52 21.44
C GLN A 512 14.57 -5.74 22.07
N PHE A 513 13.51 -5.48 21.32
CA PHE A 513 12.32 -4.76 21.85
C PHE A 513 11.50 -5.68 22.75
N ARG A 514 12.02 -5.93 23.95
CA ARG A 514 11.46 -6.89 24.93
C ARG A 514 11.30 -6.20 26.27
N LEU A 515 10.11 -6.24 26.79
CA LEU A 515 9.78 -5.62 28.07
C LEU A 515 9.55 -6.72 29.12
N PRO A 516 10.10 -6.57 30.33
CA PRO A 516 9.90 -7.53 31.41
C PRO A 516 8.51 -7.38 32.05
N GLU A 517 8.15 -8.33 32.92
CA GLU A 517 7.02 -8.19 33.81
C GLU A 517 7.14 -6.88 34.62
N PRO A 518 6.07 -6.08 34.71
CA PRO A 518 6.08 -4.83 35.48
C PRO A 518 6.41 -5.06 36.98
N PRO A 519 7.46 -4.43 37.51
CA PRO A 519 7.82 -4.55 38.93
C PRO A 519 6.78 -3.89 39.82
N THR A 520 6.80 -4.25 41.11
CA THR A 520 5.93 -3.73 42.18
C THR A 520 6.73 -3.34 43.43
N GLY A 521 6.12 -2.57 44.33
CA GLY A 521 6.75 -2.18 45.60
C GLY A 521 8.05 -1.40 45.41
N ASP A 522 9.06 -1.75 46.22
CA ASP A 522 10.36 -1.04 46.21
C ASP A 522 11.12 -1.16 44.89
N GLU A 523 11.03 -2.30 44.20
CA GLU A 523 11.65 -2.48 42.88
C GLU A 523 11.08 -1.48 41.85
N LEU A 524 9.79 -1.17 41.91
CA LEU A 524 9.17 -0.17 41.07
C LEU A 524 9.71 1.23 41.34
N VAL A 525 9.84 1.58 42.62
CA VAL A 525 10.38 2.87 43.06
C VAL A 525 11.83 3.01 42.60
N ASP A 526 12.65 1.98 42.81
CA ASP A 526 14.05 1.96 42.39
C ASP A 526 14.20 2.09 40.86
N ALA A 527 13.35 1.41 40.08
CA ALA A 527 13.37 1.49 38.64
C ALA A 527 13.04 2.91 38.12
N ILE A 528 12.05 3.58 38.74
CA ILE A 528 11.67 4.96 38.40
C ILE A 528 12.82 5.92 38.73
N LEU A 529 13.41 5.79 39.94
CA LEU A 529 14.51 6.64 40.38
C LEU A 529 15.78 6.42 39.54
N ALA A 530 16.07 5.15 39.17
CA ALA A 530 17.15 4.83 38.25
C ALA A 530 16.96 5.49 36.87
N SER A 531 15.75 5.41 36.28
CA SER A 531 15.43 6.07 35.04
C SER A 531 15.64 7.60 35.08
N LEU A 532 15.27 8.25 36.20
CA LEU A 532 15.48 9.69 36.39
C LEU A 532 16.95 10.10 36.50
N ARG A 533 17.87 9.18 36.86
CA ARG A 533 19.31 9.45 36.92
C ARG A 533 19.87 9.86 35.54
N LEU A 534 19.26 9.41 34.45
CA LEU A 534 19.62 9.81 33.08
C LEU A 534 19.63 11.34 32.89
N LEU A 535 18.74 12.07 33.57
CA LEU A 535 18.68 13.54 33.52
C LEU A 535 19.96 14.23 34.05
N HIS A 536 20.78 13.52 34.83
CA HIS A 536 21.97 14.05 35.48
C HIS A 536 23.29 13.61 34.81
N VAL A 537 23.22 12.88 33.71
CA VAL A 537 24.41 12.40 32.96
C VAL A 537 25.12 13.52 32.21
N ALA A 538 24.36 14.52 31.76
CA ALA A 538 24.86 15.69 31.04
C ALA A 538 24.02 16.93 31.42
N PRO A 539 24.34 18.14 30.91
CA PRO A 539 23.49 19.30 31.09
C PRO A 539 22.04 19.03 30.72
N LEU A 540 21.11 19.60 31.47
CA LEU A 540 19.67 19.32 31.29
C LEU A 540 19.17 19.70 29.89
N SER A 541 19.81 20.66 29.23
CA SER A 541 19.56 21.02 27.83
C SER A 541 19.81 19.86 26.85
N CYS A 542 20.73 18.95 27.21
CA CYS A 542 21.06 17.76 26.40
C CYS A 542 20.19 16.57 26.76
N THR A 543 20.09 16.25 28.06
CA THR A 543 19.43 15.00 28.49
C THR A 543 17.90 15.08 28.50
N LEU A 544 17.34 16.24 28.81
CA LEU A 544 15.89 16.41 28.97
C LEU A 544 15.10 16.19 27.68
N PRO A 545 15.47 16.73 26.50
CA PRO A 545 14.72 16.47 25.28
C PRO A 545 14.71 14.98 24.91
N ILE A 546 15.83 14.29 25.12
CA ILE A 546 15.99 12.85 24.89
C ILE A 546 15.11 12.08 25.87
N TYR A 547 15.19 12.39 27.17
CA TYR A 547 14.40 11.73 28.20
C TYR A 547 12.88 11.93 28.04
N ALA A 548 12.47 13.16 27.76
CA ALA A 548 11.07 13.49 27.58
C ALA A 548 10.48 12.82 26.32
N SER A 549 11.30 12.60 25.28
CA SER A 549 10.89 11.92 24.06
C SER A 549 10.51 10.44 24.29
N ILE A 550 11.13 9.76 25.28
CA ILE A 550 10.79 8.38 25.67
C ILE A 550 9.30 8.30 26.02
N TRP A 551 8.86 9.13 26.94
CA TRP A 551 7.50 9.11 27.49
C TRP A 551 6.50 9.72 26.52
N ARG A 552 6.92 10.72 25.69
CA ARG A 552 6.06 11.29 24.64
C ARG A 552 5.74 10.29 23.55
N ALA A 553 6.68 9.44 23.16
CA ALA A 553 6.50 8.44 22.12
C ALA A 553 5.34 7.47 22.41
N LEU A 554 5.03 7.21 23.69
CA LEU A 554 3.98 6.28 24.12
C LEU A 554 2.57 6.87 24.04
N LEU A 555 2.43 8.18 23.87
CA LEU A 555 1.14 8.87 23.93
C LEU A 555 0.45 9.00 22.57
N GLY A 556 1.01 8.39 21.53
CA GLY A 556 0.51 8.40 20.15
C GLY A 556 1.40 9.22 19.20
N GLU A 557 0.92 9.44 18.00
CA GLU A 557 1.65 10.06 16.90
C GLU A 557 2.32 11.39 17.27
N SER A 558 3.51 11.61 16.72
CA SER A 558 4.30 12.83 16.91
C SER A 558 4.75 13.37 15.56
N ASP A 559 4.68 14.69 15.39
CA ASP A 559 5.05 15.41 14.15
C ASP A 559 6.42 16.10 14.25
N PHE A 560 7.29 15.64 15.15
CA PHE A 560 8.64 16.14 15.32
C PHE A 560 9.62 15.00 15.60
N SER A 561 10.90 15.33 15.55
CA SER A 561 12.01 14.43 15.87
C SER A 561 12.96 15.10 16.87
N VAL A 562 13.89 14.33 17.44
CA VAL A 562 15.02 14.86 18.21
C VAL A 562 16.30 14.45 17.51
N HIS A 563 17.23 15.39 17.32
CA HIS A 563 18.54 15.13 16.71
C HIS A 563 19.66 15.56 17.65
N ALA A 564 20.47 14.60 18.08
CA ALA A 564 21.61 14.82 18.96
C ALA A 564 22.90 14.93 18.11
N THR A 565 23.54 16.08 18.14
CA THR A 565 24.75 16.37 17.38
C THR A 565 25.93 16.69 18.29
N GLY A 566 27.14 16.58 17.79
CA GLY A 566 28.38 16.89 18.46
C GLY A 566 29.56 16.17 17.81
N VAL A 567 30.79 16.58 18.12
CA VAL A 567 31.99 15.94 17.58
C VAL A 567 32.13 14.50 18.08
N THR A 568 32.93 13.70 17.37
CA THR A 568 33.26 12.33 17.79
C THR A 568 33.76 12.30 19.25
N GLY A 569 33.29 11.32 20.04
CA GLY A 569 33.72 11.16 21.45
C GLY A 569 32.87 11.93 22.48
N THR A 570 31.83 12.66 22.09
CA THR A 570 30.93 13.36 23.04
C THR A 570 29.80 12.46 23.63
N PHE A 571 29.85 11.16 23.46
CA PHE A 571 28.93 10.15 24.01
C PHE A 571 27.45 10.30 23.62
N LYS A 572 27.15 11.07 22.57
CA LYS A 572 25.77 11.28 22.09
C LYS A 572 25.01 9.98 21.79
N THR A 573 25.65 9.01 21.12
CA THR A 573 25.07 7.69 20.85
C THR A 573 24.82 6.92 22.16
N SER A 574 25.75 6.96 23.10
CA SER A 574 25.61 6.27 24.38
C SER A 574 24.45 6.81 25.22
N VAL A 575 24.28 8.13 25.28
CA VAL A 575 23.14 8.77 25.98
C VAL A 575 21.82 8.47 25.26
N SER A 576 21.81 8.49 23.92
CA SER A 576 20.62 8.16 23.12
C SER A 576 20.23 6.67 23.24
N ALA A 577 21.21 5.77 23.35
CA ALA A 577 20.97 4.35 23.58
C ALA A 577 20.33 4.09 24.95
N LEU A 578 20.67 4.82 25.99
CA LEU A 578 19.99 4.75 27.30
C LEU A 578 18.48 5.04 27.17
N ALA A 579 18.09 5.96 26.27
CA ALA A 579 16.68 6.19 25.99
C ALA A 579 16.02 4.97 25.32
N MET A 580 16.72 4.35 24.37
CA MET A 580 16.23 3.11 23.72
C MET A 580 16.16 1.93 24.67
N GLN A 581 17.05 1.83 25.67
CA GLN A 581 17.04 0.73 26.65
C GLN A 581 15.79 0.72 27.56
N HIS A 582 15.01 1.78 27.58
CA HIS A 582 13.67 1.76 28.17
C HIS A 582 12.72 0.81 27.41
N PHE A 583 12.93 0.62 26.12
CA PHE A 583 12.13 -0.27 25.27
C PHE A 583 12.71 -1.70 25.17
N GLY A 584 13.83 -1.96 25.82
CA GLY A 584 14.48 -3.26 25.89
C GLY A 584 15.95 -3.15 26.27
N ALA A 585 16.39 -3.87 27.29
CA ALA A 585 17.75 -3.79 27.85
C ALA A 585 18.86 -4.00 26.80
N GLY A 586 18.58 -4.80 25.76
CA GLY A 586 19.54 -5.12 24.71
C GLY A 586 19.80 -4.00 23.68
N PHE A 587 19.12 -2.86 23.74
CA PHE A 587 19.36 -1.70 22.86
C PHE A 587 20.50 -0.81 23.37
N ASP A 588 21.67 -1.37 23.53
CA ASP A 588 22.87 -0.61 23.88
C ASP A 588 23.42 0.18 22.68
N ALA A 589 24.52 0.93 22.87
CA ALA A 589 25.13 1.73 21.82
C ALA A 589 25.69 0.93 20.62
N ARG A 590 25.79 -0.41 20.72
CA ARG A 590 26.24 -1.31 19.66
C ARG A 590 25.04 -1.94 18.92
N HIS A 591 23.88 -1.99 19.54
CA HIS A 591 22.70 -2.67 19.05
C HIS A 591 21.52 -1.69 18.85
N VAL A 592 21.76 -0.57 18.18
CA VAL A 592 20.74 0.41 17.84
C VAL A 592 19.89 -0.06 16.66
N PRO A 593 18.57 0.22 16.64
CA PRO A 593 17.66 -0.33 15.63
C PRO A 593 17.86 0.24 14.22
N GLY A 594 18.34 1.47 14.08
CA GLY A 594 18.53 2.16 12.80
C GLY A 594 19.91 2.80 12.66
N ALA A 595 20.38 2.93 11.43
CA ALA A 595 21.62 3.63 11.11
C ALA A 595 21.44 4.50 9.84
N TRP A 596 22.12 5.64 9.76
CA TRP A 596 22.08 6.49 8.56
C TRP A 596 22.82 5.89 7.36
N SER A 597 23.68 4.88 7.60
CA SER A 597 24.28 4.05 6.54
C SER A 597 23.28 3.12 5.85
N SER A 598 22.13 2.85 6.48
CA SER A 598 21.02 2.11 5.88
C SER A 598 20.26 2.96 4.86
N THR A 599 19.55 2.30 3.93
CA THR A 599 18.72 3.05 2.96
C THR A 599 17.57 3.79 3.66
N ALA A 600 17.20 4.95 3.16
CA ALA A 600 16.04 5.70 3.68
C ALA A 600 14.73 4.88 3.63
N ASN A 601 14.63 3.89 2.71
CA ASN A 601 13.47 3.00 2.66
C ASN A 601 13.45 2.01 3.83
N ALA A 602 14.61 1.48 4.23
CA ALA A 602 14.72 0.58 5.37
C ALA A 602 14.36 1.31 6.68
N ASN A 603 14.92 2.50 6.89
CA ASN A 603 14.58 3.33 8.04
C ASN A 603 13.10 3.74 8.06
N ALA A 604 12.50 4.09 6.91
CA ALA A 604 11.07 4.39 6.83
C ALA A 604 10.18 3.17 7.15
N ALA A 605 10.61 1.96 6.78
CA ALA A 605 9.90 0.73 7.14
C ALA A 605 9.96 0.48 8.66
N LEU A 606 11.10 0.71 9.30
CA LEU A 606 11.23 0.61 10.77
C LEU A 606 10.40 1.68 11.49
N GLN A 607 10.36 2.93 11.00
CA GLN A 607 9.49 3.99 11.54
C GLN A 607 8.00 3.59 11.50
N PHE A 608 7.58 2.83 10.50
CA PHE A 608 6.21 2.34 10.41
C PHE A 608 5.94 1.20 11.40
N VAL A 609 6.87 0.25 11.56
CA VAL A 609 6.74 -0.88 12.49
C VAL A 609 6.77 -0.41 13.95
N LEU A 610 7.66 0.55 14.27
CA LEU A 610 7.79 1.14 15.60
C LEU A 610 6.68 2.15 15.88
N LYS A 611 5.48 1.63 16.13
CA LYS A 611 4.33 2.44 16.51
C LYS A 611 4.37 2.72 18.03
N ASP A 612 4.01 3.95 18.41
CA ASP A 612 3.97 4.41 19.79
C ASP A 612 5.28 4.09 20.57
N ALA A 613 6.43 4.26 19.91
CA ALA A 613 7.75 3.94 20.45
C ALA A 613 8.79 4.93 19.97
N LEU A 614 9.94 4.97 20.64
CA LEU A 614 11.10 5.74 20.17
C LEU A 614 11.84 4.94 19.08
N PHE A 615 12.31 5.60 18.04
CA PHE A 615 13.15 5.03 16.99
C PHE A 615 14.48 5.77 16.90
N LEU A 616 15.56 5.11 17.33
CA LEU A 616 16.92 5.67 17.23
C LEU A 616 17.55 5.33 15.88
N ILE A 617 18.00 6.38 15.16
CA ILE A 617 18.81 6.28 13.93
C ILE A 617 20.17 6.89 14.23
N ASP A 618 21.20 6.07 14.20
CA ASP A 618 22.55 6.46 14.61
C ASP A 618 23.45 6.85 13.45
N ASP A 619 24.41 7.74 13.74
CA ASP A 619 25.61 8.09 12.97
C ASP A 619 25.32 8.85 11.66
N PHE A 620 24.67 10.03 11.76
CA PHE A 620 24.56 10.97 10.64
C PHE A 620 25.89 11.70 10.45
N VAL A 621 26.70 11.18 9.53
CA VAL A 621 28.02 11.72 9.19
C VAL A 621 28.13 11.77 7.66
N PRO A 622 27.71 12.86 7.01
CA PRO A 622 27.78 13.01 5.56
C PRO A 622 29.24 13.03 5.08
N LYS A 623 29.69 11.93 4.47
CA LYS A 623 31.07 11.73 3.97
C LYS A 623 31.06 11.22 2.53
N GLY A 624 32.16 11.43 1.81
CA GLY A 624 32.37 10.94 0.45
C GLY A 624 32.41 12.05 -0.60
N SER A 625 31.98 11.75 -1.82
CA SER A 625 31.87 12.75 -2.89
C SER A 625 30.73 13.75 -2.60
N SER A 626 30.75 14.91 -3.25
CA SER A 626 29.69 15.93 -3.12
C SER A 626 28.30 15.33 -3.39
N SER A 627 28.18 14.39 -4.34
CA SER A 627 26.94 13.69 -4.64
C SER A 627 26.51 12.73 -3.54
N ASP A 628 27.46 12.11 -2.82
CA ASP A 628 27.16 11.21 -1.69
C ASP A 628 26.68 12.01 -0.49
N VAL A 629 27.36 13.11 -0.17
CA VAL A 629 26.96 14.06 0.89
C VAL A 629 25.55 14.58 0.62
N GLU A 630 25.28 15.03 -0.61
CA GLU A 630 23.95 15.52 -0.98
C GLU A 630 22.86 14.44 -0.92
N ARG A 631 23.21 13.20 -1.27
CA ARG A 631 22.30 12.06 -1.12
C ARG A 631 21.94 11.81 0.34
N GLN A 632 22.93 11.83 1.25
CA GLN A 632 22.70 11.61 2.68
C GLN A 632 21.83 12.71 3.28
N HIS A 633 22.04 13.97 2.93
CA HIS A 633 21.18 15.08 3.35
C HIS A 633 19.75 14.95 2.78
N ARG A 634 19.58 14.48 1.53
CA ARG A 634 18.25 14.21 0.95
C ARG A 634 17.54 13.06 1.66
N ASP A 635 18.27 12.01 2.06
CA ASP A 635 17.71 10.88 2.81
C ASP A 635 17.27 11.32 4.21
N ALA A 636 18.06 12.16 4.88
CA ALA A 636 17.70 12.78 6.16
C ALA A 636 16.47 13.70 6.02
N ASP A 637 16.45 14.58 5.01
CA ASP A 637 15.29 15.44 4.70
C ASP A 637 14.02 14.61 4.55
N ARG A 638 14.10 13.48 3.85
CA ARG A 638 12.98 12.58 3.64
C ARG A 638 12.47 11.96 4.95
N ILE A 639 13.34 11.47 5.82
CA ILE A 639 12.99 10.85 7.10
C ILE A 639 12.35 11.87 8.04
N PHE A 640 12.99 13.02 8.23
CA PHE A 640 12.49 14.05 9.14
C PHE A 640 11.23 14.76 8.62
N ARG A 641 11.09 14.94 7.28
CA ARG A 641 9.82 15.45 6.71
C ARG A 641 8.70 14.44 6.80
N GLY A 642 9.02 13.16 6.61
CA GLY A 642 8.06 12.08 6.82
C GLY A 642 7.47 12.14 8.22
N GLN A 643 8.33 12.24 9.24
CA GLN A 643 7.94 12.41 10.65
C GLN A 643 7.18 13.72 10.87
N GLY A 644 7.73 14.86 10.44
CA GLY A 644 7.14 16.19 10.68
C GLY A 644 5.83 16.48 9.94
N ASN A 645 5.45 15.64 8.98
CA ASN A 645 4.19 15.75 8.24
C ASN A 645 3.28 14.54 8.48
N THR A 646 3.68 13.57 9.31
CA THR A 646 3.00 12.27 9.52
C THR A 646 2.60 11.60 8.21
N ALA A 647 3.49 11.69 7.22
CA ALA A 647 3.22 11.27 5.85
C ALA A 647 4.20 10.19 5.40
N GLY A 648 3.65 9.08 4.93
CA GLY A 648 4.40 8.05 4.23
C GLY A 648 4.62 8.38 2.76
N ARG A 649 5.59 7.72 2.13
CA ARG A 649 5.81 7.84 0.70
C ARG A 649 4.81 6.98 -0.07
N GLY A 650 4.01 7.59 -0.94
CA GLY A 650 3.22 6.87 -1.93
C GLY A 650 4.12 6.05 -2.86
N ARG A 651 3.76 4.81 -3.10
CA ARG A 651 4.45 3.90 -4.03
C ARG A 651 3.42 3.24 -4.94
N LEU A 652 3.77 3.03 -6.19
CA LEU A 652 2.97 2.19 -7.07
C LEU A 652 3.07 0.72 -6.66
N GLY A 653 1.97 0.00 -6.75
CA GLY A 653 1.93 -1.44 -6.62
C GLY A 653 2.79 -2.14 -7.69
N ARG A 654 2.97 -3.46 -7.56
CA ARG A 654 3.65 -4.27 -8.59
C ARG A 654 2.91 -4.26 -9.94
N ASP A 655 1.64 -3.95 -9.92
CA ASP A 655 0.76 -3.78 -11.09
C ASP A 655 0.97 -2.45 -11.85
N GLY A 656 1.80 -1.55 -11.30
CA GLY A 656 2.11 -0.24 -11.91
C GLY A 656 0.95 0.76 -11.92
N THR A 657 -0.22 0.41 -11.36
CA THR A 657 -1.45 1.22 -11.42
C THR A 657 -2.08 1.47 -10.06
N SER A 658 -2.03 0.53 -9.14
CA SER A 658 -2.51 0.73 -7.78
C SER A 658 -1.49 1.53 -6.97
N LEU A 659 -1.96 2.44 -6.12
CA LEU A 659 -1.13 3.03 -5.09
C LEU A 659 -1.10 2.05 -3.91
N ARG A 660 0.11 1.70 -3.46
CA ARG A 660 0.25 1.05 -2.15
C ARG A 660 -0.07 2.07 -1.07
N ASP A 661 -0.70 1.59 0.00
CA ASP A 661 -0.91 2.44 1.15
C ASP A 661 0.41 3.01 1.63
N ALA A 662 0.40 4.31 1.92
CA ALA A 662 1.57 4.99 2.43
C ALA A 662 1.83 4.50 3.87
N ASN A 663 3.06 4.13 4.18
CA ASN A 663 3.47 3.75 5.53
C ASN A 663 4.03 5.00 6.25
N PRO A 664 3.18 5.78 6.96
CA PRO A 664 3.66 6.94 7.70
C PRO A 664 4.46 6.51 8.94
N PRO A 665 5.38 7.34 9.44
CA PRO A 665 5.97 7.18 10.76
C PRO A 665 4.90 7.14 11.85
N ARG A 666 4.99 6.19 12.77
CA ARG A 666 3.97 6.00 13.83
C ARG A 666 4.54 6.13 15.25
N GLY A 667 5.83 6.35 15.38
CA GLY A 667 6.54 6.60 16.63
C GLY A 667 7.18 7.98 16.65
N LEU A 668 8.21 8.16 17.48
CA LEU A 668 9.02 9.37 17.56
C LEU A 668 10.46 9.04 17.18
N THR A 669 11.04 9.82 16.26
CA THR A 669 12.41 9.59 15.79
C THR A 669 13.39 10.36 16.66
N LEU A 670 14.37 9.62 17.22
CA LEU A 670 15.60 10.15 17.82
C LEU A 670 16.76 9.85 16.85
N SER A 671 17.61 10.82 16.59
CA SER A 671 18.74 10.63 15.69
C SER A 671 20.00 11.16 16.31
N THR A 672 21.15 10.55 15.99
CA THR A 672 22.45 11.07 16.36
C THR A 672 23.32 11.37 15.13
N GLY A 673 24.26 12.27 15.24
CA GLY A 673 25.17 12.62 14.16
C GLY A 673 26.32 13.53 14.58
N GLU A 674 27.32 13.65 13.70
CA GLU A 674 28.38 14.68 13.84
C GLU A 674 27.94 16.00 13.18
N ASP A 675 27.00 15.91 12.23
CA ASP A 675 26.50 17.04 11.46
C ASP A 675 25.00 17.20 11.61
N VAL A 676 24.49 18.35 11.20
CA VAL A 676 23.04 18.66 11.21
C VAL A 676 22.50 18.57 9.78
N PRO A 677 21.40 17.87 9.54
CA PRO A 677 20.78 17.82 8.21
C PRO A 677 20.41 19.21 7.71
N ARG A 678 20.81 19.54 6.46
CA ARG A 678 20.67 20.87 5.89
C ARG A 678 19.22 21.21 5.53
N GLY A 679 18.83 22.48 5.75
CA GLY A 679 17.57 23.05 5.28
C GLY A 679 16.72 23.70 6.37
N GLN A 680 16.48 25.01 6.26
CA GLN A 680 15.72 25.80 7.23
C GLN A 680 14.33 25.21 7.55
N SER A 681 13.58 24.81 6.52
CA SER A 681 12.26 24.17 6.71
C SER A 681 12.36 22.78 7.39
N LEU A 682 13.53 22.14 7.34
CA LEU A 682 13.78 20.87 8.00
C LEU A 682 14.08 21.09 9.48
N HIS A 683 14.89 22.09 9.83
CA HIS A 683 15.26 22.42 11.21
C HIS A 683 14.06 22.77 12.09
N SER A 684 12.96 23.23 11.51
CA SER A 684 11.70 23.44 12.24
C SER A 684 10.97 22.14 12.62
N ARG A 685 11.38 20.96 12.12
CA ARG A 685 10.73 19.67 12.33
C ARG A 685 11.43 18.77 13.33
N PHE A 686 12.60 19.16 13.81
CA PHE A 686 13.29 18.44 14.86
C PHE A 686 13.81 19.38 15.93
N TRP A 687 13.96 18.83 17.12
CA TRP A 687 14.66 19.49 18.22
C TRP A 687 16.14 19.15 18.15
N LEU A 688 16.98 20.16 18.07
CA LEU A 688 18.44 20.00 18.05
C LEU A 688 18.97 19.92 19.49
N VAL A 689 19.77 18.91 19.78
CA VAL A 689 20.52 18.73 21.01
C VAL A 689 21.99 18.73 20.69
N GLU A 690 22.73 19.71 21.21
CA GLU A 690 24.17 19.83 20.96
C GLU A 690 24.96 19.34 22.18
N PHE A 691 25.86 18.37 21.94
CA PHE A 691 26.79 17.86 22.93
C PHE A 691 28.17 18.45 22.71
N SER A 692 28.67 19.19 23.68
CA SER A 692 30.03 19.71 23.69
C SER A 692 31.00 18.71 24.36
N PRO A 693 32.29 18.80 24.06
CA PRO A 693 33.31 18.06 24.82
C PRO A 693 33.17 18.33 26.31
N HIS A 694 33.23 17.26 27.12
CA HIS A 694 33.10 17.28 28.58
C HIS A 694 31.70 17.51 29.18
N ASP A 695 30.65 17.65 28.37
CA ASP A 695 29.26 17.74 28.85
C ASP A 695 28.83 16.48 29.60
N VAL A 696 29.32 15.32 29.19
CA VAL A 696 28.90 14.03 29.75
C VAL A 696 29.78 13.63 30.93
N ASP A 697 29.17 13.43 32.10
CA ASP A 697 29.81 12.81 33.25
C ASP A 697 29.90 11.30 33.03
N VAL A 698 31.12 10.83 32.72
CA VAL A 698 31.38 9.43 32.38
C VAL A 698 31.04 8.47 33.51
N LYS A 699 31.24 8.86 34.77
CA LYS A 699 30.89 7.99 35.94
C LYS A 699 29.39 7.80 36.04
N LYS A 700 28.61 8.87 35.90
CA LYS A 700 27.16 8.78 35.90
C LYS A 700 26.65 8.04 34.68
N LEU A 701 27.28 8.23 33.50
CA LEU A 701 26.94 7.49 32.28
C LEU A 701 27.12 5.98 32.50
N THR A 702 28.27 5.55 33.05
CA THR A 702 28.53 4.13 33.35
C THR A 702 27.52 3.56 34.30
N ALA A 703 27.19 4.24 35.39
CA ALA A 703 26.17 3.78 36.34
C ALA A 703 24.78 3.65 35.66
N CYS A 704 24.42 4.58 34.80
CA CYS A 704 23.18 4.47 34.04
C CYS A 704 23.21 3.33 33.01
N GLN A 705 24.37 3.03 32.40
CA GLN A 705 24.54 1.89 31.50
C GLN A 705 24.42 0.54 32.23
N ASP A 706 24.96 0.45 33.45
CA ASP A 706 24.83 -0.74 34.30
C ASP A 706 23.37 -0.97 34.66
N ASP A 707 22.64 0.06 35.14
CA ASP A 707 21.21 -0.02 35.43
C ASP A 707 20.39 -0.44 34.17
N ALA A 708 20.65 0.18 33.03
CA ALA A 708 19.94 -0.07 31.79
C ALA A 708 20.23 -1.47 31.23
N GLY A 709 21.49 -1.92 31.30
CA GLY A 709 21.90 -3.27 30.92
C GLY A 709 21.32 -4.37 31.83
N ALA A 710 21.10 -4.07 33.12
CA ALA A 710 20.37 -4.94 34.05
C ALA A 710 18.85 -4.96 33.80
N GLY A 711 18.32 -4.16 32.88
CA GLY A 711 16.91 -4.10 32.52
C GLY A 711 16.06 -3.18 33.39
N ILE A 712 16.65 -2.43 34.30
CA ILE A 712 15.92 -1.57 35.28
C ILE A 712 15.11 -0.49 34.53
N TYR A 713 15.66 0.06 33.43
CA TYR A 713 14.93 1.04 32.62
C TYR A 713 13.71 0.42 31.90
N ALA A 714 13.85 -0.82 31.41
CA ALA A 714 12.74 -1.55 30.80
C ALA A 714 11.66 -1.92 31.85
N GLN A 715 12.04 -2.15 33.09
CA GLN A 715 11.11 -2.33 34.24
C GLN A 715 10.30 -1.06 34.49
N ALA A 716 10.94 0.11 34.55
CA ALA A 716 10.23 1.40 34.70
C ALA A 716 9.25 1.62 33.55
N MET A 717 9.64 1.24 32.31
CA MET A 717 8.79 1.33 31.13
C MET A 717 7.59 0.39 31.22
N SER A 718 7.80 -0.88 31.54
CA SER A 718 6.71 -1.86 31.64
C SER A 718 5.68 -1.48 32.72
N ALA A 719 6.13 -0.95 33.85
CA ALA A 719 5.25 -0.45 34.89
C ALA A 719 4.45 0.79 34.46
N PHE A 720 5.10 1.72 33.76
CA PHE A 720 4.40 2.88 33.16
C PHE A 720 3.32 2.44 32.17
N LEU A 721 3.60 1.48 31.30
CA LEU A 721 2.65 0.96 30.32
C LEU A 721 1.46 0.26 31.00
N LYS A 722 1.71 -0.57 32.02
CA LYS A 722 0.65 -1.18 32.85
C LYS A 722 -0.26 -0.12 33.46
N TRP A 723 0.32 0.91 34.10
CA TRP A 723 -0.41 2.02 34.66
C TRP A 723 -1.20 2.84 33.63
N LEU A 724 -0.65 3.00 32.41
CA LEU A 724 -1.24 3.80 31.33
C LEU A 724 -2.38 3.05 30.60
N ALA A 725 -2.32 1.72 30.49
CA ALA A 725 -3.24 0.90 29.70
C ALA A 725 -4.73 1.18 29.96
N PRO A 726 -5.24 1.18 31.23
CA PRO A 726 -6.67 1.40 31.49
C PRO A 726 -7.13 2.82 31.20
N GLN A 727 -6.23 3.80 31.17
CA GLN A 727 -6.54 5.21 30.95
C GLN A 727 -6.09 5.74 29.56
N TYR A 728 -5.54 4.87 28.70
CA TYR A 728 -4.95 5.29 27.43
C TYR A 728 -5.90 6.08 26.53
N MET A 729 -7.16 5.67 26.43
CA MET A 729 -8.17 6.40 25.64
C MET A 729 -8.44 7.80 26.16
N ASP A 730 -8.48 7.97 27.47
CA ASP A 730 -8.68 9.28 28.10
C ASP A 730 -7.46 10.17 27.91
N VAL A 731 -6.26 9.59 28.01
CA VAL A 731 -5.01 10.29 27.68
C VAL A 731 -5.04 10.80 26.28
N LYS A 732 -5.36 9.92 25.31
CA LYS A 732 -5.44 10.27 23.89
C LYS A 732 -6.43 11.39 23.60
N LYS A 733 -7.60 11.39 24.25
CA LYS A 733 -8.61 12.45 24.15
C LYS A 733 -8.12 13.79 24.72
N ARG A 734 -7.35 13.77 25.82
CA ARG A 734 -6.87 14.98 26.52
C ARG A 734 -5.58 15.54 25.91
N LEU A 735 -4.82 14.72 25.18
CA LEU A 735 -3.51 15.08 24.64
C LEU A 735 -3.49 16.38 23.82
N PRO A 736 -4.40 16.64 22.85
CA PRO A 736 -4.39 17.88 22.08
C PRO A 736 -4.54 19.14 22.94
N LYS A 737 -5.47 19.11 23.94
CA LYS A 737 -5.69 20.24 24.84
C LYS A 737 -4.50 20.47 25.78
N GLN A 738 -3.79 19.41 26.18
CA GLN A 738 -2.59 19.51 27.01
C GLN A 738 -1.44 20.13 26.20
N ILE A 739 -1.24 19.70 24.96
CA ILE A 739 -0.25 20.27 24.06
C ILE A 739 -0.54 21.77 23.84
N GLU A 740 -1.78 22.14 23.56
CA GLU A 740 -2.19 23.54 23.36
C GLU A 740 -1.89 24.41 24.61
N ARG A 741 -2.19 23.90 25.81
CA ARG A 741 -1.91 24.60 27.08
C ARG A 741 -0.42 24.84 27.27
N PHE A 742 0.43 23.79 27.06
CA PHE A 742 1.90 23.95 27.20
C PHE A 742 2.47 24.81 26.07
N ARG A 743 1.94 24.73 24.86
CA ARG A 743 2.31 25.60 23.72
C ARG A 743 2.06 27.06 24.04
N ALA A 744 0.89 27.40 24.58
CA ALA A 744 0.57 28.76 25.00
C ALA A 744 1.54 29.29 26.08
N ALA A 745 1.94 28.43 27.03
CA ALA A 745 2.92 28.79 28.08
C ALA A 745 4.36 28.93 27.54
N ALA A 746 4.70 28.22 26.45
CA ALA A 746 6.03 28.26 25.83
C ALA A 746 6.18 29.36 24.75
N ALA A 747 5.07 29.88 24.20
CA ALA A 747 5.09 30.86 23.12
C ALA A 747 5.74 32.19 23.57
N ARG A 748 6.74 32.65 22.82
CA ARG A 748 7.38 33.97 22.97
C ARG A 748 7.42 34.67 21.61
N SER A 749 7.50 36.03 21.61
CA SER A 749 7.70 36.78 20.38
C SER A 749 9.01 36.37 19.70
N HIS A 750 9.00 36.26 18.38
CA HIS A 750 10.15 35.97 17.52
C HIS A 750 10.62 34.51 17.43
N GLN A 751 9.85 33.52 17.91
CA GLN A 751 10.16 32.10 17.70
C GLN A 751 9.48 31.54 16.44
N HIS A 752 10.11 30.53 15.80
CA HIS A 752 9.45 29.77 14.73
C HIS A 752 8.19 29.07 15.30
N ALA A 753 7.10 29.10 14.56
CA ALA A 753 5.78 28.62 15.03
C ALA A 753 5.76 27.19 15.59
N ARG A 754 6.66 26.31 15.14
CA ARG A 754 6.74 24.90 15.57
C ARG A 754 7.59 24.67 16.84
N THR A 755 8.53 25.56 17.18
CA THR A 755 9.38 25.41 18.37
C THR A 755 8.57 25.32 19.66
N PRO A 756 7.58 26.22 19.94
CA PRO A 756 6.71 26.08 21.12
C PRO A 756 5.91 24.77 21.15
N GLU A 757 5.55 24.23 19.99
CA GLU A 757 4.81 22.97 19.88
C GLU A 757 5.68 21.76 20.24
N ILE A 758 6.95 21.74 19.82
CA ILE A 758 7.91 20.71 20.22
C ILE A 758 8.15 20.75 21.73
N VAL A 759 8.36 21.96 22.31
CA VAL A 759 8.47 22.14 23.75
C VAL A 759 7.23 21.60 24.49
N ALA A 760 6.05 21.92 24.00
CA ALA A 760 4.80 21.44 24.56
C ALA A 760 4.70 19.91 24.54
N ASN A 761 5.04 19.27 23.40
CA ASN A 761 5.05 17.82 23.26
C ASN A 761 6.01 17.15 24.25
N LEU A 762 7.25 17.64 24.36
CA LEU A 762 8.24 17.13 25.32
C LEU A 762 7.74 17.28 26.76
N MET A 763 7.20 18.46 27.11
CA MET A 763 6.66 18.69 28.45
C MET A 763 5.45 17.80 28.78
N VAL A 764 4.61 17.49 27.82
CA VAL A 764 3.48 16.56 28.02
C VAL A 764 3.98 15.16 28.32
N GLY A 765 4.97 14.65 27.56
CA GLY A 765 5.59 13.35 27.83
C GLY A 765 6.15 13.27 29.25
N LEU A 766 7.00 14.24 29.61
CA LEU A 766 7.56 14.29 30.97
C LEU A 766 6.47 14.40 32.04
N ASN A 767 5.44 15.20 31.83
CA ASN A 767 4.37 15.41 32.82
C ASN A 767 3.57 14.13 33.11
N TRP A 768 3.32 13.30 32.08
CA TRP A 768 2.66 12.01 32.28
C TRP A 768 3.54 11.04 33.06
N PHE A 769 4.85 11.01 32.79
CA PHE A 769 5.78 10.20 33.57
C PHE A 769 5.85 10.69 35.06
N LEU A 770 5.98 12.01 35.30
CA LEU A 770 6.00 12.56 36.64
C LEU A 770 4.69 12.29 37.40
N LYS A 771 3.56 12.32 36.70
CA LYS A 771 2.27 11.93 37.30
C LYS A 771 2.28 10.47 37.73
N PHE A 772 2.74 9.56 36.87
CA PHE A 772 2.90 8.14 37.23
C PHE A 772 3.82 7.97 38.44
N ALA A 773 5.02 8.55 38.40
CA ALA A 773 6.00 8.46 39.51
C ALA A 773 5.45 8.99 40.85
N THR A 774 4.58 10.01 40.82
CA THR A 774 3.92 10.54 42.00
C THR A 774 2.80 9.62 42.50
N GLU A 775 1.98 9.08 41.58
CA GLU A 775 0.86 8.21 41.95
C GLU A 775 1.31 6.87 42.55
N VAL A 776 2.47 6.36 42.15
CA VAL A 776 3.07 5.12 42.71
C VAL A 776 3.99 5.39 43.91
N GLY A 777 4.13 6.64 44.33
CA GLY A 777 4.90 7.01 45.51
C GLY A 777 6.41 7.11 45.33
N ALA A 778 6.93 7.02 44.08
CA ALA A 778 8.37 7.16 43.80
C ALA A 778 8.87 8.60 43.92
N LEU A 779 8.00 9.60 43.73
CA LEU A 779 8.30 11.01 43.87
C LEU A 779 7.26 11.70 44.78
N SER A 780 7.70 12.67 45.58
CA SER A 780 6.77 13.58 46.20
C SER A 780 6.13 14.55 45.20
N VAL A 781 4.98 15.09 45.51
CA VAL A 781 4.31 16.12 44.67
C VAL A 781 5.23 17.32 44.46
N ASP A 782 6.00 17.71 45.45
CA ASP A 782 6.88 18.88 45.42
C ASP A 782 8.13 18.62 44.58
N ASP A 783 8.71 17.40 44.64
CA ASP A 783 9.82 17.00 43.74
C ASP A 783 9.38 16.99 42.31
N ALA A 784 8.20 16.43 41.99
CA ALA A 784 7.63 16.42 40.65
C ALA A 784 7.39 17.85 40.13
N LYS A 785 6.90 18.79 40.97
CA LYS A 785 6.76 20.21 40.61
C LYS A 785 8.10 20.87 40.34
N ALA A 786 9.13 20.58 41.19
CA ALA A 786 10.48 21.12 41.02
C ALA A 786 11.12 20.64 39.72
N ILE A 787 11.04 19.32 39.43
CA ILE A 787 11.55 18.76 38.14
C ILE A 787 10.87 19.42 36.94
N ARG A 788 9.51 19.55 37.00
CA ARG A 788 8.75 20.17 35.92
C ARG A 788 9.13 21.64 35.68
N ALA A 789 9.34 22.42 36.77
CA ALA A 789 9.75 23.80 36.69
C ALA A 789 11.16 23.97 36.10
N LYS A 790 12.11 23.10 36.52
CA LYS A 790 13.48 23.06 35.94
C LYS A 790 13.42 22.68 34.47
N ALA A 791 12.62 21.66 34.08
CA ALA A 791 12.47 21.20 32.72
C ALA A 791 11.94 22.31 31.79
N LEU A 792 10.89 23.03 32.21
CA LEU A 792 10.33 24.12 31.42
C LEU A 792 11.34 25.24 31.18
N ARG A 793 12.12 25.60 32.20
CA ARG A 793 13.19 26.60 32.08
C ARG A 793 14.28 26.15 31.09
N ALA A 794 14.78 24.91 31.23
CA ALA A 794 15.80 24.34 30.37
C ALA A 794 15.36 24.31 28.90
N LEU A 795 14.14 23.82 28.62
CA LEU A 795 13.59 23.80 27.25
C LEU A 795 13.37 25.20 26.69
N ALA A 796 12.92 26.17 27.51
CA ALA A 796 12.76 27.55 27.07
C ALA A 796 14.10 28.21 26.71
N GLN A 797 15.17 27.95 27.49
CA GLN A 797 16.53 28.42 27.19
C GLN A 797 17.08 27.78 25.91
N ALA A 798 16.94 26.45 25.78
CA ALA A 798 17.38 25.73 24.58
C ALA A 798 16.60 26.17 23.33
N ALA A 799 15.28 26.43 23.43
CA ALA A 799 14.48 26.99 22.35
C ALA A 799 14.99 28.37 21.87
N ALA A 800 15.38 29.25 22.79
CA ALA A 800 15.95 30.53 22.47
C ALA A 800 17.31 30.40 21.78
N ALA A 801 18.14 29.43 22.18
CA ALA A 801 19.44 29.15 21.53
C ALA A 801 19.23 28.59 20.11
N GLN A 802 18.31 27.63 19.94
CA GLN A 802 17.97 27.04 18.63
C GLN A 802 17.43 28.10 17.66
N THR A 803 16.61 29.04 18.12
CA THR A 803 16.08 30.14 17.30
C THR A 803 17.20 31.06 16.80
N ARG A 804 18.23 31.35 17.65
CA ARG A 804 19.38 32.14 17.22
C ARG A 804 20.24 31.39 16.18
N GLY A 805 20.45 30.09 16.35
CA GLY A 805 21.15 29.25 15.37
C GLY A 805 20.40 29.19 14.02
N GLN A 806 19.10 29.06 14.04
CA GLN A 806 18.26 29.06 12.83
C GLN A 806 18.26 30.42 12.09
N ALA A 807 18.37 31.52 12.81
CA ALA A 807 18.49 32.85 12.21
C ALA A 807 19.79 33.01 11.45
N GLY A 808 20.90 32.39 11.91
CA GLY A 808 22.18 32.38 11.20
C GLY A 808 22.17 31.55 9.90
N GLU A 809 21.24 30.64 9.73
CA GLU A 809 21.05 29.83 8.52
C GLU A 809 20.01 30.41 7.55
N ASP A 810 19.40 31.55 7.88
CA ASP A 810 18.51 32.22 6.95
C ASP A 810 19.24 32.53 5.66
N SER A 811 18.73 32.07 4.54
CA SER A 811 19.37 32.29 3.23
C SER A 811 19.49 33.78 2.88
N ALA A 812 18.68 34.65 3.45
CA ALA A 812 18.81 36.09 3.31
C ALA A 812 19.98 36.60 4.14
N GLN A 813 20.12 36.20 5.41
CA GLN A 813 21.26 36.61 6.25
C GLN A 813 22.57 36.00 5.75
N ARG A 814 22.57 34.72 5.34
CA ARG A 814 23.73 34.07 4.72
C ARG A 814 24.18 34.77 3.44
N PHE A 815 23.22 35.24 2.61
CA PHE A 815 23.53 36.04 1.44
C PHE A 815 24.25 37.31 1.83
N LEU A 816 23.80 38.07 2.84
CA LEU A 816 24.44 39.28 3.30
C LEU A 816 25.85 39.02 3.87
N ASN A 817 26.01 37.94 4.64
CA ASN A 817 27.31 37.54 5.17
C ASN A 817 28.33 37.21 4.05
N LEU A 818 27.87 36.53 2.98
CA LEU A 818 28.70 36.25 1.81
C LEU A 818 28.97 37.49 0.98
N ILE A 819 28.04 38.43 0.86
CA ILE A 819 28.25 39.74 0.26
C ILE A 819 29.33 40.53 1.05
N ALA A 820 29.20 40.56 2.38
CA ALA A 820 30.23 41.20 3.24
C ALA A 820 31.60 40.58 3.00
N ALA A 821 31.70 39.25 3.02
CA ALA A 821 32.97 38.54 2.76
C ALA A 821 33.54 38.81 1.36
N LEU A 822 32.71 38.93 0.32
CA LEU A 822 33.14 39.26 -1.04
C LEU A 822 33.72 40.70 -1.11
N LEU A 823 33.06 41.65 -0.42
CA LEU A 823 33.47 43.04 -0.36
C LEU A 823 34.78 43.22 0.47
N ASP A 824 34.87 42.58 1.65
CA ASP A 824 36.06 42.62 2.53
C ASP A 824 37.29 41.99 1.86
N ARG A 825 37.14 40.92 1.10
CA ARG A 825 38.23 40.26 0.36
C ARG A 825 38.61 41.01 -0.91
N GLY A 826 37.84 42.00 -1.34
CA GLY A 826 38.01 42.67 -2.61
C GLY A 826 37.69 41.83 -3.85
N ASP A 827 37.03 40.66 -3.70
CA ASP A 827 36.60 39.80 -4.80
C ASP A 827 35.39 40.41 -5.54
N ALA A 828 34.63 41.28 -4.89
CA ALA A 828 33.57 42.11 -5.47
C ALA A 828 33.75 43.61 -5.07
N CYS A 829 33.11 44.49 -5.83
CA CYS A 829 33.11 45.93 -5.55
C CYS A 829 31.73 46.57 -5.78
N LEU A 830 31.48 47.68 -5.10
CA LEU A 830 30.34 48.57 -5.27
C LEU A 830 30.86 49.90 -5.88
N ARG A 831 30.08 50.46 -6.83
CA ARG A 831 30.39 51.78 -7.40
C ARG A 831 29.58 52.88 -6.69
N GLU A 832 30.07 54.09 -6.76
CA GLU A 832 29.28 55.26 -6.31
C GLU A 832 28.15 55.61 -7.31
N THR A 833 26.98 55.89 -6.80
CA THR A 833 25.82 56.20 -7.65
C THR A 833 26.00 57.48 -8.49
N ALA A 834 26.89 58.40 -8.04
CA ALA A 834 27.16 59.66 -8.69
C ALA A 834 28.02 59.55 -9.96
N THR A 835 28.93 58.61 -10.02
CA THR A 835 29.91 58.57 -11.11
C THR A 835 29.70 57.45 -12.14
N ASP A 836 29.05 56.36 -11.80
CA ASP A 836 28.79 55.12 -12.62
C ASP A 836 29.97 54.70 -13.56
N MET A 837 31.17 55.27 -13.33
CA MET A 837 32.37 54.95 -14.11
C MET A 837 33.36 54.14 -13.25
N PRO A 838 33.97 53.10 -13.81
CA PRO A 838 34.97 52.31 -13.07
C PRO A 838 36.20 53.16 -12.78
N SER A 839 36.65 53.19 -11.55
CA SER A 839 37.98 53.67 -11.20
C SER A 839 39.07 52.74 -11.74
N ASP A 840 40.30 53.22 -11.93
CA ASP A 840 41.41 52.36 -12.40
C ASP A 840 41.77 51.25 -11.39
N GLU A 841 41.45 51.40 -10.12
CA GLU A 841 41.59 50.41 -9.06
C GLU A 841 40.55 49.28 -9.11
N GLU A 842 39.41 49.45 -9.84
CA GLU A 842 38.33 48.50 -9.97
C GLU A 842 38.51 47.56 -11.20
N LYS A 843 39.53 47.81 -12.04
CA LYS A 843 39.80 46.97 -13.22
C LYS A 843 40.18 45.57 -12.78
N GLY A 844 39.29 44.60 -13.08
CA GLY A 844 39.42 43.17 -12.76
C GLY A 844 38.61 42.67 -11.57
N ARG A 845 37.96 43.57 -10.80
CA ARG A 845 37.05 43.19 -9.71
C ARG A 845 35.63 42.97 -10.24
N ARG A 846 34.88 42.03 -9.60
CA ARG A 846 33.51 41.76 -9.96
C ARG A 846 32.56 42.82 -9.42
N TYR A 847 31.89 43.51 -10.31
CA TYR A 847 30.92 44.51 -9.96
C TYR A 847 29.57 43.92 -9.59
N ILE A 848 28.99 44.26 -8.41
CA ILE A 848 27.74 43.69 -7.87
C ILE A 848 26.66 44.72 -7.52
N GLY A 849 26.96 46.02 -7.58
CA GLY A 849 26.01 47.06 -7.26
C GLY A 849 26.62 48.42 -6.96
N TRP A 850 25.87 49.28 -6.30
CA TRP A 850 26.25 50.69 -5.99
C TRP A 850 26.10 50.96 -4.50
N ALA A 851 26.94 51.84 -3.98
CA ALA A 851 26.77 52.45 -2.66
C ALA A 851 26.24 53.86 -2.82
N THR A 852 25.31 54.28 -1.94
CA THR A 852 24.77 55.61 -1.90
C THR A 852 25.35 56.38 -0.72
N THR A 853 25.35 57.73 -0.79
CA THR A 853 25.87 58.63 0.27
C THR A 853 25.02 58.58 1.56
N ASP A 854 23.83 58.10 1.52
CA ASP A 854 22.88 57.94 2.63
C ASP A 854 22.92 56.55 3.28
N GLY A 855 23.96 55.74 2.97
CA GLY A 855 24.25 54.47 3.62
C GLY A 855 23.37 53.30 3.12
N LEU A 856 22.87 53.38 1.88
CA LEU A 856 22.21 52.24 1.21
C LEU A 856 23.15 51.56 0.23
N VAL A 857 23.01 50.26 0.12
CA VAL A 857 23.65 49.44 -0.91
C VAL A 857 22.57 48.99 -1.89
N LEU A 858 22.76 49.30 -3.16
CA LEU A 858 21.90 49.01 -4.27
C LEU A 858 22.47 47.81 -5.05
N LEU A 859 22.15 46.57 -4.67
CA LEU A 859 22.67 45.38 -5.32
C LEU A 859 21.92 45.07 -6.62
N GLU A 860 22.69 44.80 -7.67
CA GLU A 860 22.11 44.26 -8.91
C GLU A 860 21.83 42.75 -8.71
N PRO A 861 20.55 42.31 -8.79
CA PRO A 861 20.14 41.01 -8.32
C PRO A 861 20.93 39.84 -8.92
N GLU A 862 21.09 39.80 -10.22
CA GLU A 862 21.73 38.67 -10.91
C GLU A 862 23.26 38.67 -10.68
N SER A 863 23.91 39.83 -10.69
CA SER A 863 25.33 39.95 -10.47
C SER A 863 25.71 39.59 -9.02
N ALA A 864 24.97 40.10 -8.04
CA ALA A 864 25.18 39.82 -6.64
C ALA A 864 24.93 38.35 -6.31
N TYR A 865 23.79 37.79 -6.85
CA TYR A 865 23.49 36.37 -6.70
C TYR A 865 24.59 35.49 -7.31
N ALA A 866 25.03 35.77 -8.53
CA ALA A 866 26.05 34.99 -9.20
C ALA A 866 27.42 35.05 -8.48
N ALA A 867 27.77 36.20 -7.87
CA ALA A 867 28.99 36.33 -7.06
C ALA A 867 28.93 35.44 -5.81
N VAL A 868 27.82 35.51 -5.08
CA VAL A 868 27.58 34.71 -3.88
C VAL A 868 27.53 33.20 -4.22
N HIS A 869 26.85 32.83 -5.31
CA HIS A 869 26.80 31.44 -5.76
C HIS A 869 28.17 30.87 -6.10
N GLN A 870 29.06 31.68 -6.72
CA GLN A 870 30.42 31.28 -7.04
C GLN A 870 31.27 31.13 -5.76
N LEU A 871 31.17 32.05 -4.81
CA LEU A 871 31.92 31.97 -3.53
C LEU A 871 31.46 30.75 -2.73
N ALA A 872 30.14 30.50 -2.63
CA ALA A 872 29.61 29.32 -1.97
C ALA A 872 30.13 28.02 -2.61
N ALA A 873 30.13 27.94 -3.95
CA ALA A 873 30.69 26.80 -4.68
C ALA A 873 32.19 26.56 -4.43
N GLN A 874 32.97 27.62 -4.31
CA GLN A 874 34.41 27.56 -3.95
C GLN A 874 34.63 27.04 -2.53
N GLN A 875 33.68 27.32 -1.62
CA GLN A 875 33.67 26.79 -0.25
C GLN A 875 33.16 25.33 -0.17
N GLY A 876 32.83 24.71 -1.30
CA GLY A 876 32.28 23.36 -1.35
C GLY A 876 30.78 23.26 -0.99
N GLU A 877 30.08 24.39 -0.97
CA GLU A 877 28.70 24.50 -0.57
C GLU A 877 27.79 25.01 -1.71
N ALA A 878 26.58 24.44 -1.84
CA ALA A 878 25.59 24.98 -2.75
C ALA A 878 24.78 26.10 -2.07
N PHE A 879 24.56 27.23 -2.76
CA PHE A 879 23.64 28.25 -2.25
C PHE A 879 22.18 27.77 -2.44
N PRO A 880 21.37 27.68 -1.37
CA PRO A 880 20.20 26.80 -1.34
C PRO A 880 18.96 27.31 -2.09
N VAL A 881 18.93 28.59 -2.50
CA VAL A 881 17.76 29.22 -3.12
C VAL A 881 18.11 29.90 -4.42
N ARG A 882 17.16 29.99 -5.36
CA ARG A 882 17.32 30.73 -6.62
C ARG A 882 17.20 32.25 -6.41
N CYS A 883 17.78 33.06 -7.30
CA CYS A 883 17.79 34.52 -7.24
C CYS A 883 16.38 35.12 -6.96
N LYS A 884 15.33 34.67 -7.68
CA LYS A 884 13.95 35.13 -7.47
C LYS A 884 13.41 34.79 -6.08
N THR A 885 13.72 33.62 -5.55
CA THR A 885 13.31 33.19 -4.21
C THR A 885 14.08 33.95 -3.12
N LEU A 886 15.37 34.23 -3.35
CA LEU A 886 16.18 35.05 -2.45
C LEU A 886 15.61 36.45 -2.31
N GLY A 887 15.27 37.12 -3.42
CA GLY A 887 14.63 38.43 -3.39
C GLY A 887 13.37 38.48 -2.54
N LYS A 888 12.53 37.43 -2.63
CA LYS A 888 11.32 37.30 -1.80
C LYS A 888 11.68 37.14 -0.32
N ARG A 889 12.69 36.37 0.01
CA ARG A 889 13.13 36.19 1.41
C ARG A 889 13.76 37.44 2.00
N LEU A 890 14.53 38.19 1.21
CA LEU A 890 15.07 39.49 1.63
C LEU A 890 13.92 40.46 1.98
N GLU A 891 12.84 40.46 1.21
CA GLU A 891 11.63 41.24 1.48
C GLU A 891 10.91 40.74 2.75
N GLU A 892 10.64 39.42 2.86
CA GLU A 892 9.98 38.82 4.02
C GLU A 892 10.76 39.04 5.33
N SER A 893 12.09 39.08 5.26
CA SER A 893 12.98 39.35 6.41
C SER A 893 13.09 40.85 6.72
N GLY A 894 12.43 41.75 5.99
CA GLY A 894 12.48 43.17 6.20
C GLY A 894 13.84 43.84 5.91
N LEU A 895 14.72 43.17 5.12
CA LEU A 895 16.03 43.62 4.78
C LEU A 895 16.07 44.58 3.60
N LEU A 896 14.98 44.60 2.78
CA LEU A 896 14.81 45.56 1.69
C LEU A 896 14.22 46.85 2.22
N THR A 897 14.88 48.00 2.01
CA THR A 897 14.41 49.33 2.45
C THR A 897 13.31 49.88 1.58
N HIS A 898 13.37 49.61 0.26
CA HIS A 898 12.40 50.06 -0.70
C HIS A 898 12.14 48.91 -1.72
N HIS A 899 10.87 48.68 -2.07
CA HIS A 899 10.50 47.76 -3.14
C HIS A 899 9.16 48.16 -3.72
N ASP A 900 8.90 47.82 -5.01
CA ASP A 900 7.63 48.04 -5.68
C ASP A 900 6.55 47.13 -5.08
N LYS A 901 5.30 47.60 -4.95
CA LYS A 901 4.16 46.84 -4.38
C LYS A 901 3.93 45.44 -4.97
N THR A 902 4.48 45.16 -6.16
CA THR A 902 4.28 43.89 -6.89
C THR A 902 5.60 43.15 -7.14
N ARG A 903 6.75 43.70 -6.72
CA ARG A 903 8.08 43.16 -7.00
C ARG A 903 9.04 43.45 -5.85
N ASN A 904 9.87 42.50 -5.50
CA ASN A 904 10.94 42.62 -4.50
C ASN A 904 12.19 43.40 -4.98
N THR A 905 12.05 44.25 -5.96
CA THR A 905 13.10 45.13 -6.47
C THR A 905 12.57 46.57 -6.58
N THR A 906 13.42 47.55 -6.39
CA THR A 906 13.10 48.94 -6.68
C THR A 906 13.74 49.41 -7.97
N GLN A 907 13.14 50.38 -8.65
CA GLN A 907 13.70 50.99 -9.85
C GLN A 907 14.40 52.30 -9.47
N VAL A 908 15.69 52.38 -9.69
CA VAL A 908 16.51 53.55 -9.37
C VAL A 908 17.21 54.02 -10.65
N THR A 909 17.33 55.34 -10.81
CA THR A 909 18.12 55.95 -11.90
C THR A 909 19.55 56.14 -11.43
N ILE A 910 20.51 55.51 -12.10
CA ILE A 910 21.93 55.57 -11.81
C ILE A 910 22.65 56.08 -13.07
N GLY A 911 23.30 57.26 -12.95
CA GLY A 911 23.78 57.96 -14.13
C GLY A 911 22.61 58.25 -15.14
N ALA A 912 22.75 57.82 -16.39
CA ALA A 912 21.75 57.99 -17.44
C ALA A 912 20.79 56.79 -17.58
N THR A 913 20.93 55.72 -16.74
CA THR A 913 20.22 54.46 -16.94
C THR A 913 19.32 54.10 -15.78
N ARG A 914 18.09 53.61 -16.08
CA ARG A 914 17.19 53.03 -15.07
C ARG A 914 17.57 51.60 -14.80
N ARG A 915 17.82 51.27 -13.52
CA ARG A 915 18.17 49.92 -13.07
C ARG A 915 17.24 49.38 -12.02
N ARG A 916 17.06 48.05 -11.98
CA ARG A 916 16.31 47.36 -10.92
C ARG A 916 17.32 46.78 -9.94
N VAL A 917 17.14 47.08 -8.65
CA VAL A 917 18.08 46.74 -7.61
C VAL A 917 17.39 46.24 -6.35
N TRP A 918 18.13 45.50 -5.52
CA TRP A 918 17.77 45.30 -4.12
C TRP A 918 18.38 46.45 -3.32
N SER A 919 17.53 47.20 -2.62
CA SER A 919 18.00 48.31 -1.75
C SER A 919 18.09 47.84 -0.31
N ILE A 920 19.34 47.78 0.24
CA ILE A 920 19.63 47.19 1.53
C ILE A 920 20.47 48.24 2.32
N LYS A 921 20.24 48.33 3.64
CA LYS A 921 21.04 49.21 4.50
C LYS A 921 22.47 48.67 4.61
N MET A 922 23.50 49.49 4.53
CA MET A 922 24.90 49.14 4.73
C MET A 922 25.09 48.48 6.11
N SER A 923 24.38 48.95 7.15
CA SER A 923 24.41 48.35 8.50
C SER A 923 23.86 46.92 8.59
N ALA A 924 23.06 46.49 7.59
CA ALA A 924 22.59 45.11 7.54
C ALA A 924 23.66 44.17 6.94
N ILE A 925 24.57 44.70 6.09
CA ILE A 925 25.71 43.98 5.53
C ILE A 925 26.86 43.98 6.51
N PHE A 926 27.16 45.16 7.11
CA PHE A 926 28.18 45.36 8.10
C PHE A 926 27.54 45.87 9.40
N PRO A 927 27.04 45.00 10.28
CA PRO A 927 26.45 45.41 11.56
C PRO A 927 27.53 46.09 12.42
N PRO A 928 27.18 47.21 13.12
CA PRO A 928 28.10 47.83 14.05
C PRO A 928 28.51 46.85 15.15
N LEU A 929 29.80 46.87 15.53
CA LEU A 929 30.28 46.10 16.69
C LEU A 929 29.49 46.56 17.92
N GLU A 930 28.64 45.70 18.50
CA GLU A 930 28.09 45.96 19.82
C GLU A 930 29.26 46.08 20.81
N GLU A 931 29.43 47.22 21.41
CA GLU A 931 30.28 47.38 22.57
C GLU A 931 29.78 46.40 23.64
N ALA A 932 30.61 45.41 23.94
CA ALA A 932 30.38 44.51 25.06
C ALA A 932 30.31 45.37 26.30
N GLN A 933 29.11 45.63 26.84
CA GLN A 933 28.96 46.19 28.18
C GLN A 933 29.60 45.21 29.16
N MET A 934 30.84 45.55 29.54
CA MET A 934 31.45 45.04 30.76
C MET A 934 30.61 45.56 31.93
N ALA A 935 29.74 44.74 32.45
CA ALA A 935 29.19 44.92 33.77
C ALA A 935 30.28 44.53 34.77
N ASP A 936 31.13 45.49 35.15
CA ASP A 936 31.80 45.50 36.44
C ASP A 936 30.72 45.64 37.54
N GLY A 937 30.71 44.77 38.49
CA GLY A 937 29.81 44.94 39.63
C GLY A 937 29.69 43.72 40.55
N ASP A 938 30.68 43.61 41.45
CA ASP A 938 30.60 43.05 42.79
C ASP A 938 30.19 41.59 43.06
N VAL A 939 31.20 40.84 43.47
CA VAL A 939 31.13 39.73 44.46
C VAL A 939 30.83 40.36 45.85
N PRO A 940 30.06 39.76 46.75
CA PRO A 940 30.48 38.57 47.50
C PRO A 940 29.65 37.32 47.36
#